data_3044a92353968134288b170013eff257
#
_entry.id   3044a92353968134288b170013eff257
#
_cell.length_a   1.000
_cell.length_b   1.000
_cell.length_c   1.000
_cell.angle_alpha   90.00
_cell.angle_beta   90.00
_cell.angle_gamma   90.00
#
_symmetry.space_group_name_H-M   'P 1'
#
loop_
_entity.id
_entity.type
_entity.pdbx_description
1 polymer ?
#
loop_
_entity_poly.entity_id
_entity_poly.type
_entity_poly.pdbx_seq_one_letter_code
_entity_poly.pdbx_strand_id
1 'polypeptide(L)'
;MPILFGRLLAFGLASAVVMCEVEATSAGLRDFAQDTPVTFARDVAPIIFDHCGICHHPNGSAPFSLLTYPAARQHATQIAAVTKSRLMPPWKSEPGYGEFIGHRPLSDVDIGVVQRWLADGAPEGDPRDLPPQPQWTDGWQLGKPDLVVTLPQPYVLPADGTDASRVFVLPLPVNTMRYVRGLEFRPGNQNVVHHANIRIDRTPASRRLDDQDPAPGYDGLLSHSAVYPDGHFLGWTPGQVAPLLPKGLAWRLAPGTDLVVEVHMKPSGKAEVVEPSIGLYFGSDPPERTPAMLRLGRQSIDIPAGEKDYAITDSFVLPVDVEVQAVQPHAHYRAREVRGIATLPDGTTKWLIYIKEWDFRWQHVYRYVTPFVLPRGTTLSVRYTYDNSANNPRNPQQPPKRVLWGQWSKDEMGDLWIQVLTRDDHDLQVLNAAYRPKAIAEEIVGYESMIRQDPSRIQLHDDVALLYLDLGRASEAAVHLEASVRLKPESAAAHFNFGTALTVAGRLDEAIDHYQKALQIRPDYGLAHNNLGNVLLRLGNADEALEHFREALRLEPSNTEAHYNVGSVLRSRGDLSAAAGQFRQAVQLDPAWIPAVASLAWLLATAPDAALRNANEAIRFAEQAADFTGRQDASALDILAAAYAAAGQFDRAVATSQAALGLNPDAALAAAIRRRQELYKQHKAYIGPLVPNP
;
A
#
# COMPACT_ATOMS: atom_id res chain seq x y z
N MET A 1 -42.51 -60.50 6.94
CA MET A 1 -43.04 -61.74 6.22
C MET A 1 -43.34 -61.38 4.79
N PRO A 2 -43.07 -62.28 3.82
CA PRO A 2 -41.80 -62.93 3.46
C PRO A 2 -41.40 -62.60 1.99
N ILE A 3 -40.09 -62.63 1.66
CA ILE A 3 -39.38 -63.66 0.83
C ILE A 3 -39.95 -63.95 -0.56
N LEU A 4 -39.11 -63.72 -1.60
CA LEU A 4 -38.76 -64.72 -2.66
C LEU A 4 -37.79 -64.02 -3.65
N PHE A 5 -36.57 -64.41 -3.68
CA PHE A 5 -35.74 -65.23 -4.59
C PHE A 5 -36.09 -65.18 -6.11
N GLY A 6 -35.11 -64.85 -6.92
CA GLY A 6 -35.08 -65.03 -8.35
C GLY A 6 -33.67 -64.76 -8.94
N ARG A 7 -33.05 -65.85 -9.36
CA ARG A 7 -31.64 -66.06 -9.78
C ARG A 7 -31.28 -65.44 -11.14
N LEU A 8 -30.00 -65.02 -11.22
CA LEU A 8 -29.01 -65.27 -12.30
C LEU A 8 -29.36 -65.10 -13.78
N LEU A 9 -28.57 -64.24 -14.42
CA LEU A 9 -27.76 -64.65 -15.60
C LEU A 9 -26.63 -63.72 -15.83
N ALA A 10 -25.39 -64.22 -15.80
CA ALA A 10 -24.16 -63.57 -16.11
C ALA A 10 -23.98 -63.41 -17.61
N PHE A 11 -23.60 -62.20 -18.09
CA PHE A 11 -22.93 -62.05 -19.38
C PHE A 11 -21.67 -61.24 -19.11
N GLY A 12 -20.53 -61.90 -19.27
CA GLY A 12 -19.22 -61.30 -19.24
C GLY A 12 -18.98 -60.42 -20.47
N LEU A 13 -18.57 -59.20 -20.23
CA LEU A 13 -17.85 -58.40 -21.21
C LEU A 13 -16.54 -57.99 -20.58
N ALA A 14 -15.47 -58.58 -21.10
CA ALA A 14 -14.09 -58.22 -20.81
C ALA A 14 -13.82 -56.82 -21.35
N SER A 15 -13.77 -55.81 -20.51
CA SER A 15 -13.21 -54.52 -20.83
C SER A 15 -11.72 -54.52 -20.42
N ALA A 16 -10.85 -54.54 -21.42
CA ALA A 16 -9.43 -54.34 -21.23
C ALA A 16 -9.19 -52.93 -20.67
N VAL A 17 -8.89 -52.85 -19.38
CA VAL A 17 -8.34 -51.65 -18.77
C VAL A 17 -6.86 -51.58 -19.21
N VAL A 18 -6.54 -50.69 -20.15
CA VAL A 18 -5.17 -50.28 -20.42
C VAL A 18 -4.75 -49.47 -19.22
N MET A 19 -4.05 -50.08 -18.29
CA MET A 19 -3.27 -49.35 -17.29
C MET A 19 -2.14 -48.62 -18.02
N CYS A 20 -2.30 -47.32 -18.19
CA CYS A 20 -1.21 -46.45 -18.51
C CYS A 20 -0.41 -46.28 -17.19
N GLU A 21 0.63 -47.08 -17.03
CA GLU A 21 1.63 -46.85 -16.00
C GLU A 21 2.29 -45.53 -16.33
N VAL A 22 1.90 -44.45 -15.61
CA VAL A 22 2.70 -43.26 -15.49
C VAL A 22 3.88 -43.66 -14.62
N GLU A 23 4.98 -43.97 -15.26
CA GLU A 23 6.29 -43.99 -14.59
C GLU A 23 6.51 -42.63 -13.98
N ALA A 24 6.14 -42.51 -12.70
CA ALA A 24 6.74 -41.47 -11.84
C ALA A 24 8.23 -41.77 -11.81
N THR A 25 8.99 -41.02 -12.59
CA THR A 25 10.43 -40.92 -12.41
C THR A 25 10.67 -40.44 -10.99
N SER A 26 10.78 -41.40 -10.07
CA SER A 26 11.40 -41.17 -8.77
C SER A 26 12.80 -40.64 -9.06
N ALA A 27 13.01 -39.35 -8.74
CA ALA A 27 14.36 -38.79 -8.69
C ALA A 27 15.17 -39.72 -7.77
N GLY A 28 16.03 -40.54 -8.38
CA GLY A 28 16.74 -41.60 -7.69
C GLY A 28 17.48 -41.02 -6.50
N LEU A 29 17.24 -41.61 -5.32
CA LEU A 29 18.14 -41.58 -4.21
C LEU A 29 19.52 -41.97 -4.77
N ARG A 30 20.44 -41.00 -4.90
CA ARG A 30 21.83 -41.28 -5.28
C ARG A 30 22.42 -42.06 -4.11
N ASP A 31 22.44 -43.40 -4.26
CA ASP A 31 23.17 -44.27 -3.36
C ASP A 31 24.67 -43.99 -3.64
N PHE A 32 25.27 -43.16 -2.79
CA PHE A 32 26.70 -42.91 -2.83
C PHE A 32 27.41 -44.20 -2.42
N ALA A 33 27.90 -44.94 -3.41
CA ALA A 33 28.87 -46.01 -3.15
C ALA A 33 29.96 -45.42 -2.25
N GLN A 34 30.19 -45.99 -1.10
CA GLN A 34 31.03 -45.47 0.00
C GLN A 34 32.49 -45.16 -0.40
N ASP A 35 32.92 -45.58 -1.59
CA ASP A 35 34.33 -45.56 -2.06
C ASP A 35 34.65 -44.50 -3.14
N THR A 36 33.68 -43.74 -3.66
CA THR A 36 34.00 -42.76 -4.71
C THR A 36 34.11 -41.35 -4.07
N PRO A 37 35.26 -40.66 -4.21
CA PRO A 37 35.44 -39.30 -3.69
C PRO A 37 34.41 -38.35 -4.28
N VAL A 38 33.87 -37.46 -3.43
CA VAL A 38 32.99 -36.37 -3.87
C VAL A 38 33.86 -35.30 -4.55
N THR A 39 33.49 -34.88 -5.77
CA THR A 39 34.27 -33.91 -6.55
C THR A 39 33.49 -32.63 -6.83
N PHE A 40 34.21 -31.54 -7.09
CA PHE A 40 33.56 -30.27 -7.44
C PHE A 40 32.76 -30.42 -8.74
N ALA A 41 33.39 -30.87 -9.83
CA ALA A 41 32.77 -30.87 -11.15
C ALA A 41 31.47 -31.69 -11.21
N ARG A 42 31.48 -32.89 -10.63
CA ARG A 42 30.35 -33.82 -10.72
C ARG A 42 29.25 -33.54 -9.66
N ASP A 43 29.65 -33.23 -8.42
CA ASP A 43 28.73 -33.29 -7.26
C ASP A 43 28.42 -31.93 -6.66
N VAL A 44 29.40 -31.01 -6.57
CA VAL A 44 29.28 -29.75 -5.85
C VAL A 44 28.89 -28.60 -6.79
N ALA A 45 29.41 -28.56 -8.03
CA ALA A 45 29.08 -27.51 -8.99
C ALA A 45 27.58 -27.45 -9.31
N PRO A 46 26.85 -28.57 -9.50
CA PRO A 46 25.39 -28.53 -9.65
C PRO A 46 24.69 -27.84 -8.49
N ILE A 47 25.10 -28.15 -7.26
CA ILE A 47 24.53 -27.56 -6.03
C ILE A 47 24.82 -26.04 -6.00
N ILE A 48 26.07 -25.66 -6.26
CA ILE A 48 26.47 -24.24 -6.27
C ILE A 48 25.73 -23.47 -7.36
N PHE A 49 25.63 -24.02 -8.57
CA PHE A 49 24.99 -23.34 -9.69
C PHE A 49 23.50 -23.13 -9.46
N ASP A 50 22.81 -24.11 -8.87
CA ASP A 50 21.37 -24.04 -8.61
C ASP A 50 21.01 -23.18 -7.39
N HIS A 51 21.82 -23.23 -6.31
CA HIS A 51 21.42 -22.65 -5.02
C HIS A 51 22.25 -21.42 -4.63
N CYS A 52 23.49 -21.28 -5.11
CA CYS A 52 24.40 -20.20 -4.72
C CYS A 52 24.63 -19.21 -5.86
N GLY A 53 24.60 -19.69 -7.11
CA GLY A 53 24.96 -18.94 -8.30
C GLY A 53 24.13 -17.67 -8.53
N ILE A 54 22.87 -17.63 -8.06
CA ILE A 54 22.01 -16.46 -8.21
C ILE A 54 22.58 -15.18 -7.55
N CYS A 55 23.39 -15.34 -6.50
CA CYS A 55 24.08 -14.24 -5.84
C CYS A 55 25.59 -14.27 -6.06
N HIS A 56 26.19 -15.49 -6.06
CA HIS A 56 27.64 -15.70 -6.14
C HIS A 56 28.11 -15.88 -7.58
N HIS A 57 27.85 -14.90 -8.45
CA HIS A 57 28.36 -14.83 -9.83
C HIS A 57 29.09 -13.50 -10.07
N PRO A 58 29.87 -13.33 -11.14
CA PRO A 58 30.45 -12.04 -11.49
C PRO A 58 29.37 -10.97 -11.61
N ASN A 59 29.55 -9.82 -10.96
CA ASN A 59 28.57 -8.74 -10.85
C ASN A 59 27.27 -9.11 -10.08
N GLY A 60 27.25 -10.22 -9.35
CA GLY A 60 26.16 -10.60 -8.45
C GLY A 60 26.20 -9.84 -7.13
N SER A 61 25.16 -10.02 -6.31
CA SER A 61 25.02 -9.34 -5.00
C SER A 61 25.95 -9.85 -3.90
N ALA A 62 26.59 -11.01 -4.10
CA ALA A 62 27.56 -11.56 -3.16
C ALA A 62 28.97 -10.99 -3.39
N PRO A 63 29.80 -10.88 -2.33
CA PRO A 63 31.12 -10.24 -2.42
C PRO A 63 32.16 -11.03 -3.26
N PHE A 64 31.85 -12.27 -3.63
CA PHE A 64 32.69 -13.13 -4.44
C PHE A 64 31.88 -14.12 -5.27
N SER A 65 32.40 -14.53 -6.40
CA SER A 65 31.80 -15.57 -7.24
C SER A 65 32.21 -16.96 -6.77
N LEU A 66 31.33 -17.96 -6.95
CA LEU A 66 31.56 -19.38 -6.64
C LEU A 66 31.49 -20.28 -7.88
N LEU A 67 31.42 -19.71 -9.08
CA LEU A 67 31.14 -20.46 -10.31
C LEU A 67 32.34 -21.24 -10.85
N THR A 68 33.53 -21.08 -10.30
CA THR A 68 34.72 -21.80 -10.73
C THR A 68 35.29 -22.63 -9.58
N TYR A 69 35.95 -23.74 -9.93
CA TYR A 69 36.60 -24.58 -8.93
C TYR A 69 37.60 -23.82 -8.03
N PRO A 70 38.54 -23.00 -8.58
CA PRO A 70 39.47 -22.27 -7.73
C PRO A 70 38.75 -21.37 -6.71
N ALA A 71 37.71 -20.67 -7.14
CA ALA A 71 36.94 -19.81 -6.27
C ALA A 71 36.16 -20.60 -5.20
N ALA A 72 35.49 -21.67 -5.58
CA ALA A 72 34.76 -22.53 -4.63
C ALA A 72 35.72 -23.20 -3.62
N ARG A 73 36.88 -23.67 -4.07
CA ARG A 73 37.89 -24.28 -3.20
C ARG A 73 38.48 -23.29 -2.21
N GLN A 74 38.73 -22.05 -2.63
CA GLN A 74 39.21 -20.99 -1.74
C GLN A 74 38.25 -20.78 -0.57
N HIS A 75 36.96 -20.95 -0.78
CA HIS A 75 35.87 -20.73 0.20
C HIS A 75 35.30 -22.04 0.75
N ALA A 76 35.86 -23.21 0.48
CA ALA A 76 35.30 -24.52 0.77
C ALA A 76 34.92 -24.68 2.26
N THR A 77 35.80 -24.29 3.19
CA THR A 77 35.52 -24.33 4.64
C THR A 77 34.35 -23.43 5.01
N GLN A 78 34.29 -22.23 4.44
CA GLN A 78 33.21 -21.29 4.68
C GLN A 78 31.88 -21.82 4.11
N ILE A 79 31.88 -22.32 2.87
CA ILE A 79 30.69 -22.93 2.24
C ILE A 79 30.15 -24.05 3.11
N ALA A 80 31.00 -24.97 3.55
CA ALA A 80 30.59 -26.08 4.41
C ALA A 80 30.01 -25.60 5.74
N ALA A 81 30.62 -24.61 6.39
CA ALA A 81 30.14 -24.06 7.65
C ALA A 81 28.77 -23.39 7.51
N VAL A 82 28.59 -22.52 6.50
CA VAL A 82 27.34 -21.74 6.33
C VAL A 82 26.19 -22.58 5.81
N THR A 83 26.46 -23.63 5.01
CA THR A 83 25.42 -24.58 4.55
C THR A 83 24.99 -25.51 5.68
N LYS A 84 25.92 -26.02 6.49
CA LYS A 84 25.63 -26.83 7.67
C LYS A 84 24.78 -26.09 8.69
N SER A 85 25.06 -24.82 8.93
CA SER A 85 24.28 -23.96 9.83
C SER A 85 22.99 -23.41 9.16
N ARG A 86 22.71 -23.76 7.91
CA ARG A 86 21.57 -23.23 7.11
C ARG A 86 21.52 -21.70 7.06
N LEU A 87 22.68 -21.05 7.19
CA LEU A 87 22.82 -19.61 6.99
C LEU A 87 22.73 -19.24 5.51
N MET A 88 23.23 -20.13 4.64
CA MET A 88 23.19 -20.02 3.17
C MET A 88 22.63 -21.31 2.54
N PRO A 89 21.81 -21.21 1.49
CA PRO A 89 21.23 -19.98 0.93
C PRO A 89 20.29 -19.29 1.94
N PRO A 90 20.09 -17.96 1.81
CA PRO A 90 19.39 -17.17 2.83
C PRO A 90 17.85 -17.30 2.75
N TRP A 91 17.32 -18.47 2.72
CA TRP A 91 15.91 -18.75 2.70
C TRP A 91 15.43 -19.13 4.11
N LYS A 92 14.40 -18.43 4.62
CA LYS A 92 13.99 -18.53 6.03
C LYS A 92 12.66 -19.23 6.26
N SER A 93 11.79 -19.35 5.22
CA SER A 93 10.54 -20.10 5.35
C SER A 93 10.81 -21.57 5.53
N GLU A 94 10.18 -22.19 6.54
CA GLU A 94 10.27 -23.63 6.80
C GLU A 94 9.57 -24.44 5.69
N PRO A 95 10.16 -25.57 5.25
CA PRO A 95 9.53 -26.46 4.28
C PRO A 95 8.16 -26.98 4.76
N GLY A 96 7.17 -27.02 3.86
CA GLY A 96 5.81 -27.49 4.16
C GLY A 96 4.86 -26.43 4.74
N TYR A 97 5.35 -25.20 4.95
CA TYR A 97 4.56 -24.08 5.48
C TYR A 97 4.29 -22.98 4.45
N GLY A 98 4.15 -23.37 3.20
CA GLY A 98 3.92 -22.55 2.03
C GLY A 98 4.84 -22.96 0.89
N GLU A 99 4.33 -22.90 -0.35
CA GLU A 99 5.11 -23.14 -1.56
C GLU A 99 5.36 -21.81 -2.26
N PHE A 100 6.62 -21.36 -2.30
CA PHE A 100 6.97 -20.04 -2.78
C PHE A 100 7.87 -20.08 -4.01
N ILE A 101 7.65 -19.12 -4.92
CA ILE A 101 8.49 -18.94 -6.11
C ILE A 101 9.94 -18.65 -5.69
N GLY A 102 10.88 -19.33 -6.33
CA GLY A 102 12.30 -19.14 -6.03
C GLY A 102 12.79 -19.86 -4.77
N HIS A 103 11.92 -20.62 -4.09
CA HIS A 103 12.32 -21.43 -2.96
C HIS A 103 13.20 -22.60 -3.40
N ARG A 104 14.46 -22.54 -3.05
CA ARG A 104 15.47 -23.59 -3.35
C ARG A 104 16.27 -23.91 -2.09
N PRO A 105 15.68 -24.52 -1.06
CA PRO A 105 16.41 -24.90 0.13
C PRO A 105 17.39 -26.01 -0.23
N LEU A 106 18.56 -26.00 0.41
CA LEU A 106 19.45 -27.14 0.34
C LEU A 106 18.84 -28.33 1.10
N SER A 107 18.82 -29.48 0.47
CA SER A 107 18.45 -30.73 1.14
C SER A 107 19.57 -31.17 2.11
N ASP A 108 19.24 -32.06 3.05
CA ASP A 108 20.25 -32.66 3.93
C ASP A 108 21.28 -33.48 3.14
N VAL A 109 20.87 -34.02 1.98
CA VAL A 109 21.75 -34.71 1.04
C VAL A 109 22.76 -33.73 0.43
N ASP A 110 22.29 -32.58 -0.07
CA ASP A 110 23.19 -31.57 -0.66
C ASP A 110 24.18 -31.02 0.37
N ILE A 111 23.70 -30.76 1.59
CA ILE A 111 24.56 -30.35 2.71
C ILE A 111 25.60 -31.45 2.99
N GLY A 112 25.17 -32.71 3.03
CA GLY A 112 26.06 -33.86 3.21
C GLY A 112 27.14 -33.98 2.14
N VAL A 113 26.78 -33.73 0.85
CA VAL A 113 27.73 -33.69 -0.29
C VAL A 113 28.79 -32.62 -0.05
N VAL A 114 28.40 -31.40 0.30
CA VAL A 114 29.32 -30.29 0.56
C VAL A 114 30.26 -30.58 1.73
N GLN A 115 29.72 -31.17 2.83
CA GLN A 115 30.53 -31.57 3.99
C GLN A 115 31.57 -32.63 3.61
N ARG A 116 31.14 -33.64 2.86
CA ARG A 116 32.02 -34.72 2.41
C ARG A 116 33.09 -34.20 1.41
N TRP A 117 32.74 -33.33 0.46
CA TRP A 117 33.67 -32.71 -0.42
C TRP A 117 34.82 -32.00 0.32
N LEU A 118 34.50 -31.24 1.36
CA LEU A 118 35.50 -30.60 2.21
C LEU A 118 36.37 -31.64 2.93
N ALA A 119 35.75 -32.70 3.50
CA ALA A 119 36.48 -33.78 4.20
C ALA A 119 37.41 -34.55 3.28
N ASP A 120 37.07 -34.74 2.02
CA ASP A 120 37.85 -35.41 0.98
C ASP A 120 38.98 -34.49 0.43
N GLY A 121 39.20 -33.29 1.00
CA GLY A 121 40.23 -32.33 0.57
C GLY A 121 39.83 -31.42 -0.56
N ALA A 122 38.55 -31.30 -0.84
CA ALA A 122 37.92 -30.47 -1.86
C ALA A 122 38.50 -30.71 -3.29
N PRO A 123 38.48 -31.96 -3.80
CA PRO A 123 39.03 -32.27 -5.11
C PRO A 123 38.19 -31.68 -6.26
N GLU A 124 38.83 -31.36 -7.40
CA GLU A 124 38.20 -30.79 -8.60
C GLU A 124 37.29 -31.80 -9.32
N GLY A 125 37.81 -32.99 -9.55
CA GLY A 125 37.20 -34.00 -10.42
C GLY A 125 37.55 -33.82 -11.91
N ASP A 126 36.85 -34.57 -12.76
CA ASP A 126 37.01 -34.44 -14.20
C ASP A 126 36.28 -33.21 -14.73
N PRO A 127 36.93 -32.29 -15.44
CA PRO A 127 36.27 -31.10 -16.02
C PRO A 127 35.14 -31.45 -16.99
N ARG A 128 35.10 -32.66 -17.55
CA ARG A 128 34.01 -33.11 -18.42
C ARG A 128 32.69 -33.36 -17.69
N ASP A 129 32.77 -33.55 -16.38
CA ASP A 129 31.59 -33.71 -15.52
C ASP A 129 30.98 -32.38 -15.10
N LEU A 130 31.63 -31.25 -15.41
CA LEU A 130 31.14 -29.93 -15.02
C LEU A 130 29.87 -29.58 -15.82
N PRO A 131 28.75 -29.26 -15.15
CA PRO A 131 27.53 -28.83 -15.84
C PRO A 131 27.74 -27.46 -16.52
N PRO A 132 26.93 -27.14 -17.53
CA PRO A 132 26.94 -25.80 -18.11
C PRO A 132 26.74 -24.73 -17.03
N GLN A 133 27.59 -23.71 -17.04
CA GLN A 133 27.45 -22.60 -16.13
C GLN A 133 26.14 -21.83 -16.40
N PRO A 134 25.39 -21.44 -15.37
CA PRO A 134 24.26 -20.55 -15.54
C PRO A 134 24.68 -19.25 -16.21
N GLN A 135 23.85 -18.73 -17.07
CA GLN A 135 24.08 -17.44 -17.73
C GLN A 135 23.25 -16.37 -17.08
N TRP A 136 23.86 -15.25 -16.77
CA TRP A 136 23.17 -14.05 -16.27
C TRP A 136 23.25 -12.96 -17.33
N THR A 137 22.17 -12.20 -17.49
CA THR A 137 22.20 -11.05 -18.40
C THR A 137 23.00 -9.92 -17.77
N ASP A 138 24.03 -9.46 -18.46
CA ASP A 138 24.66 -8.18 -18.15
C ASP A 138 23.62 -7.08 -18.42
N GLY A 139 23.16 -6.41 -17.39
CA GLY A 139 22.17 -5.36 -17.55
C GLY A 139 20.89 -5.62 -16.77
N TRP A 140 19.76 -5.08 -17.26
CA TRP A 140 18.44 -5.23 -16.63
C TRP A 140 17.94 -6.66 -16.79
N GLN A 141 17.55 -7.30 -15.68
CA GLN A 141 17.12 -8.71 -15.64
C GLN A 141 15.84 -8.95 -16.45
N LEU A 142 14.93 -7.97 -16.44
CA LEU A 142 13.66 -8.01 -17.16
C LEU A 142 13.78 -7.54 -18.63
N GLY A 143 15.00 -7.32 -19.12
CA GLY A 143 15.26 -6.72 -20.42
C GLY A 143 15.33 -5.19 -20.36
N LYS A 144 15.26 -4.52 -21.50
CA LYS A 144 15.35 -3.04 -21.55
C LYS A 144 14.11 -2.40 -20.93
N PRO A 145 14.24 -1.57 -19.86
CA PRO A 145 13.12 -0.82 -19.31
C PRO A 145 12.54 0.22 -20.28
N ASP A 146 11.28 0.52 -20.13
CA ASP A 146 10.61 1.62 -20.85
C ASP A 146 11.02 2.98 -20.29
N LEU A 147 11.31 3.04 -18.99
CA LEU A 147 11.80 4.24 -18.29
C LEU A 147 12.85 3.85 -17.26
N VAL A 148 13.96 4.56 -17.26
CA VAL A 148 15.00 4.46 -16.22
C VAL A 148 15.04 5.78 -15.45
N VAL A 149 14.99 5.69 -14.12
CA VAL A 149 15.10 6.83 -13.20
C VAL A 149 16.30 6.63 -12.30
N THR A 150 17.09 7.67 -12.13
CA THR A 150 18.30 7.69 -11.27
C THR A 150 18.23 8.86 -10.31
N LEU A 151 19.01 8.83 -9.24
CA LEU A 151 19.18 10.00 -8.38
C LEU A 151 19.68 11.18 -9.19
N PRO A 152 19.19 12.42 -8.94
CA PRO A 152 19.74 13.63 -9.55
C PRO A 152 21.20 13.87 -9.19
N GLN A 153 21.61 13.46 -8.00
CA GLN A 153 22.99 13.51 -7.50
C GLN A 153 23.29 12.25 -6.69
N PRO A 154 24.49 11.66 -6.82
CA PRO A 154 24.92 10.54 -6.02
C PRO A 154 24.94 10.87 -4.52
N TYR A 155 24.54 9.92 -3.69
CA TYR A 155 24.68 10.03 -2.24
C TYR A 155 26.02 9.46 -1.80
N VAL A 156 26.72 10.17 -0.90
CA VAL A 156 27.97 9.67 -0.32
C VAL A 156 27.69 9.13 1.09
N LEU A 157 27.72 7.81 1.22
CA LEU A 157 27.62 7.15 2.51
C LEU A 157 28.92 7.36 3.30
N PRO A 158 28.87 7.90 4.53
CA PRO A 158 30.06 8.08 5.38
C PRO A 158 30.80 6.78 5.68
N ALA A 159 32.08 6.90 5.98
CA ALA A 159 32.95 5.75 6.29
C ALA A 159 32.57 5.04 7.60
N ASP A 160 32.08 5.78 8.55
CA ASP A 160 31.78 5.36 9.91
C ASP A 160 30.31 5.62 10.26
N GLY A 161 29.87 5.03 11.35
CA GLY A 161 28.50 5.12 11.82
C GLY A 161 27.84 3.75 11.96
N THR A 162 26.60 3.79 12.37
CA THR A 162 25.69 2.63 12.38
C THR A 162 25.01 2.47 11.02
N ASP A 163 24.16 1.46 10.87
CA ASP A 163 23.29 1.32 9.72
C ASP A 163 22.55 2.65 9.43
N ALA A 164 22.58 3.09 8.17
CA ALA A 164 21.95 4.31 7.70
C ALA A 164 20.72 3.98 6.86
N SER A 165 19.59 4.63 7.14
CA SER A 165 18.43 4.65 6.27
C SER A 165 18.31 6.04 5.65
N ARG A 166 18.14 6.11 4.33
CA ARG A 166 17.98 7.37 3.60
C ARG A 166 16.82 7.26 2.63
N VAL A 167 15.97 8.27 2.60
CA VAL A 167 14.80 8.31 1.72
C VAL A 167 15.09 9.23 0.54
N PHE A 168 15.06 8.70 -0.67
CA PHE A 168 15.26 9.44 -1.90
C PHE A 168 13.92 9.67 -2.61
N VAL A 169 13.70 10.88 -3.11
CA VAL A 169 12.50 11.23 -3.86
C VAL A 169 12.87 11.42 -5.34
N LEU A 170 12.24 10.61 -6.20
CA LEU A 170 12.52 10.55 -7.63
C LEU A 170 11.29 10.98 -8.42
N PRO A 171 11.25 12.23 -8.93
CA PRO A 171 10.17 12.67 -9.81
C PRO A 171 10.11 11.85 -11.09
N LEU A 172 8.91 11.40 -11.47
CA LEU A 172 8.71 10.59 -12.66
C LEU A 172 8.29 11.47 -13.85
N PRO A 173 9.01 11.43 -14.99
CA PRO A 173 8.72 12.23 -16.16
C PRO A 173 7.57 11.63 -16.99
N VAL A 174 6.41 11.41 -16.37
CA VAL A 174 5.22 10.89 -17.05
C VAL A 174 4.17 11.97 -17.19
N ASN A 175 3.66 12.16 -18.41
CA ASN A 175 2.67 13.20 -18.76
C ASN A 175 1.27 12.62 -18.95
N THR A 176 1.14 11.31 -18.98
CA THR A 176 -0.13 10.59 -19.12
C THR A 176 -0.15 9.41 -18.18
N MET A 177 -1.34 8.91 -17.85
CA MET A 177 -1.49 7.68 -17.07
C MET A 177 -0.70 6.53 -17.72
N ARG A 178 0.10 5.82 -16.92
CA ARG A 178 0.83 4.62 -17.33
C ARG A 178 0.42 3.45 -16.42
N TYR A 179 0.60 2.24 -16.93
CA TYR A 179 0.34 1.00 -16.20
C TYR A 179 1.65 0.25 -16.06
N VAL A 180 2.16 0.15 -14.82
CA VAL A 180 3.47 -0.46 -14.56
C VAL A 180 3.29 -1.93 -14.25
N ARG A 181 3.94 -2.79 -15.01
CA ARG A 181 3.92 -4.25 -14.87
C ARG A 181 5.18 -4.83 -14.22
N GLY A 182 6.22 -4.06 -14.13
CA GLY A 182 7.48 -4.48 -13.51
C GLY A 182 8.29 -3.29 -13.04
N LEU A 183 9.05 -3.53 -11.98
CA LEU A 183 10.03 -2.60 -11.45
C LEU A 183 11.29 -3.38 -11.11
N GLU A 184 12.43 -2.92 -11.60
CA GLU A 184 13.74 -3.46 -11.24
C GLU A 184 14.56 -2.37 -10.57
N PHE A 185 15.00 -2.64 -9.36
CA PHE A 185 15.87 -1.75 -8.59
C PHE A 185 17.33 -2.20 -8.72
N ARG A 186 18.22 -1.26 -8.96
CA ARG A 186 19.66 -1.44 -8.95
C ARG A 186 20.27 -0.56 -7.88
N PRO A 187 20.97 -1.11 -6.91
CA PRO A 187 21.45 -0.37 -5.73
C PRO A 187 22.57 0.63 -6.04
N GLY A 188 23.20 0.54 -7.22
CA GLY A 188 24.39 1.33 -7.57
C GLY A 188 25.65 0.88 -6.83
N ASN A 189 25.54 0.53 -5.53
CA ASN A 189 26.63 -0.06 -4.75
C ASN A 189 26.10 -1.24 -3.93
N GLN A 190 26.32 -2.45 -4.42
CA GLN A 190 25.83 -3.68 -3.79
C GLN A 190 26.55 -4.04 -2.49
N ASN A 191 27.73 -3.46 -2.22
CA ASN A 191 28.50 -3.79 -1.03
C ASN A 191 27.96 -3.15 0.24
N VAL A 192 27.22 -2.04 0.10
CA VAL A 192 26.74 -1.24 1.22
C VAL A 192 25.23 -1.17 1.30
N VAL A 193 24.49 -1.44 0.21
CA VAL A 193 23.02 -1.41 0.19
C VAL A 193 22.47 -2.78 0.59
N HIS A 194 21.69 -2.83 1.66
CA HIS A 194 21.10 -4.05 2.22
C HIS A 194 19.72 -4.35 1.69
N HIS A 195 18.86 -3.33 1.58
CA HIS A 195 17.53 -3.44 0.99
C HIS A 195 17.00 -2.05 0.64
N ALA A 196 15.98 -2.04 -0.19
CA ALA A 196 15.23 -0.84 -0.52
C ALA A 196 13.73 -1.12 -0.43
N ASN A 197 12.99 -0.20 0.18
CA ASN A 197 11.54 -0.14 0.14
C ASN A 197 11.14 0.97 -0.84
N ILE A 198 10.23 0.65 -1.75
CA ILE A 198 9.82 1.58 -2.79
C ILE A 198 8.33 1.86 -2.65
N ARG A 199 7.99 3.13 -2.61
CA ARG A 199 6.61 3.63 -2.52
C ARG A 199 6.39 4.71 -3.57
N ILE A 200 5.17 5.16 -3.70
CA ILE A 200 4.81 6.32 -4.52
C ILE A 200 4.19 7.40 -3.63
N ASP A 201 4.47 8.66 -3.97
CA ASP A 201 3.79 9.81 -3.41
C ASP A 201 3.16 10.62 -4.55
N ARG A 202 1.84 10.82 -4.47
CA ARG A 202 1.06 11.63 -5.41
C ARG A 202 0.87 13.06 -4.91
N THR A 203 1.45 13.38 -3.77
CA THR A 203 1.42 14.70 -3.13
C THR A 203 2.83 15.32 -3.12
N PRO A 204 2.96 16.61 -2.86
CA PRO A 204 4.28 17.24 -2.71
C PRO A 204 4.93 16.99 -1.33
N ALA A 205 4.39 16.11 -0.46
CA ALA A 205 4.85 15.99 0.92
C ALA A 205 6.26 15.43 1.00
N SER A 206 6.57 14.33 0.29
CA SER A 206 7.91 13.75 0.27
C SER A 206 8.94 14.70 -0.34
N ARG A 207 8.59 15.46 -1.40
CA ARG A 207 9.47 16.49 -1.98
C ARG A 207 9.80 17.58 -0.97
N ARG A 208 8.82 18.05 -0.20
CA ARG A 208 9.07 19.06 0.84
C ARG A 208 10.04 18.61 1.93
N LEU A 209 10.02 17.30 2.26
CA LEU A 209 10.99 16.73 3.20
C LEU A 209 12.39 16.69 2.59
N ASP A 210 12.47 16.29 1.30
CA ASP A 210 13.72 16.26 0.54
C ASP A 210 14.33 17.64 0.37
N ASP A 211 13.53 18.67 0.03
CA ASP A 211 13.95 20.05 -0.12
C ASP A 211 14.47 20.68 1.19
N GLN A 212 14.11 20.15 2.34
CA GLN A 212 14.55 20.63 3.66
C GLN A 212 15.88 20.03 4.12
N ASP A 213 16.31 18.92 3.52
CA ASP A 213 17.59 18.28 3.83
C ASP A 213 18.69 18.78 2.86
N PRO A 214 19.85 19.22 3.34
CA PRO A 214 20.91 19.73 2.47
C PRO A 214 21.64 18.65 1.67
N ALA A 215 21.52 17.38 2.05
CA ALA A 215 22.10 16.24 1.35
C ALA A 215 21.05 15.56 0.42
N PRO A 216 21.46 14.86 -0.64
CA PRO A 216 20.53 14.13 -1.49
C PRO A 216 19.62 13.16 -0.71
N GLY A 217 18.32 13.26 -0.90
CA GLY A 217 17.33 12.58 -0.09
C GLY A 217 17.17 13.21 1.30
N TYR A 218 16.38 12.59 2.17
CA TYR A 218 16.21 13.07 3.55
C TYR A 218 16.40 11.94 4.56
N ASP A 219 16.80 12.32 5.77
CA ASP A 219 16.87 11.41 6.93
C ASP A 219 15.57 11.51 7.72
N GLY A 220 14.98 10.38 8.06
CA GLY A 220 13.77 10.36 8.87
C GLY A 220 12.70 9.38 8.38
N LEU A 221 11.47 9.67 8.80
CA LEU A 221 10.32 8.83 8.49
C LEU A 221 9.80 9.10 7.07
N LEU A 222 9.31 8.04 6.44
CA LEU A 222 8.52 8.17 5.21
C LEU A 222 7.30 9.06 5.46
N SER A 223 7.00 9.95 4.52
CA SER A 223 5.76 10.72 4.56
C SER A 223 4.56 9.77 4.63
N HIS A 224 3.53 10.14 5.41
CA HIS A 224 2.27 9.37 5.46
C HIS A 224 1.61 9.22 4.08
N SER A 225 1.81 10.18 3.17
CA SER A 225 1.32 10.11 1.78
C SER A 225 2.07 9.13 0.88
N ALA A 226 3.25 8.66 1.31
CA ALA A 226 4.04 7.68 0.57
C ALA A 226 3.49 6.26 0.81
N VAL A 227 2.84 5.68 -0.20
CA VAL A 227 2.13 4.40 -0.11
C VAL A 227 2.62 3.38 -1.13
N TYR A 228 2.37 2.10 -0.88
CA TYR A 228 2.55 1.07 -1.90
C TYR A 228 1.51 1.27 -3.03
N PRO A 229 1.93 1.30 -4.30
CA PRO A 229 1.02 1.59 -5.40
C PRO A 229 0.01 0.45 -5.60
N ASP A 230 -1.27 0.79 -5.52
CA ASP A 230 -2.39 -0.12 -5.80
C ASP A 230 -2.20 -1.52 -5.18
N GLY A 231 -1.72 -1.61 -3.92
CA GLY A 231 -1.53 -2.86 -3.20
C GLY A 231 -0.39 -3.77 -3.71
N HIS A 232 0.56 -3.23 -4.47
CA HIS A 232 1.72 -4.00 -4.96
C HIS A 232 2.94 -3.83 -4.05
N PHE A 233 3.58 -4.95 -3.70
CA PHE A 233 4.89 -4.93 -3.06
C PHE A 233 5.93 -4.41 -4.03
N LEU A 234 6.57 -3.30 -3.67
CA LEU A 234 7.75 -2.79 -4.32
C LEU A 234 8.90 -2.72 -3.31
N GLY A 235 9.96 -3.40 -3.63
CA GLY A 235 11.14 -3.44 -2.78
C GLY A 235 12.22 -4.29 -3.41
N TRP A 236 13.41 -4.24 -2.83
CA TRP A 236 14.54 -5.01 -3.27
C TRP A 236 15.36 -5.50 -2.07
N THR A 237 15.83 -6.73 -2.17
CA THR A 237 16.85 -7.32 -1.31
C THR A 237 17.90 -8.01 -2.18
N PRO A 238 19.15 -8.17 -1.72
CA PRO A 238 20.18 -8.87 -2.47
C PRO A 238 19.73 -10.26 -2.94
N GLY A 239 19.95 -10.56 -4.22
CA GLY A 239 19.54 -11.83 -4.83
C GLY A 239 18.07 -11.96 -5.21
N GLN A 240 17.24 -10.97 -4.91
CA GLN A 240 15.85 -10.96 -5.36
C GLN A 240 15.77 -10.62 -6.86
N VAL A 241 15.08 -11.47 -7.59
CA VAL A 241 14.72 -11.21 -9.00
C VAL A 241 13.42 -10.41 -9.00
N ALA A 242 13.42 -9.29 -9.72
CA ALA A 242 12.21 -8.50 -9.89
C ALA A 242 11.22 -9.25 -10.80
N PRO A 243 10.00 -9.58 -10.34
CA PRO A 243 9.03 -10.24 -11.19
C PRO A 243 8.32 -9.23 -12.08
N LEU A 244 8.04 -9.63 -13.32
CA LEU A 244 6.95 -9.03 -14.07
C LEU A 244 5.61 -9.49 -13.46
N LEU A 245 4.70 -8.56 -13.27
CA LEU A 245 3.35 -8.89 -12.79
C LEU A 245 2.63 -9.77 -13.82
N PRO A 246 1.79 -10.73 -13.37
CA PRO A 246 0.96 -11.53 -14.25
C PRO A 246 0.09 -10.65 -15.18
N LYS A 247 -0.34 -11.21 -16.31
CA LYS A 247 -1.29 -10.53 -17.21
C LYS A 247 -2.54 -10.13 -16.43
N GLY A 248 -3.06 -8.94 -16.70
CA GLY A 248 -4.20 -8.36 -15.97
C GLY A 248 -3.86 -7.65 -14.67
N LEU A 249 -2.60 -7.73 -14.21
CA LEU A 249 -2.13 -6.97 -13.05
C LEU A 249 -1.14 -5.89 -13.49
N ALA A 250 -1.36 -4.70 -12.98
CA ALA A 250 -0.46 -3.55 -13.10
C ALA A 250 -0.83 -2.53 -12.03
N TRP A 251 0.06 -1.61 -11.71
CA TRP A 251 -0.29 -0.48 -10.88
C TRP A 251 -0.31 0.82 -11.71
N ARG A 252 -1.16 1.76 -11.28
CA ARG A 252 -1.41 3.01 -11.99
C ARG A 252 -0.37 4.04 -11.60
N LEU A 253 0.28 4.59 -12.61
CA LEU A 253 1.24 5.68 -12.48
C LEU A 253 0.65 6.94 -13.14
N ALA A 254 0.14 7.85 -12.33
CA ALA A 254 -0.42 9.12 -12.77
C ALA A 254 0.68 10.16 -13.00
N PRO A 255 0.44 11.18 -13.82
CA PRO A 255 1.31 12.35 -13.90
C PRO A 255 1.52 13.02 -12.53
N GLY A 256 2.73 13.53 -12.29
CA GLY A 256 3.07 14.19 -11.02
C GLY A 256 3.36 13.26 -9.84
N THR A 257 3.34 11.93 -10.06
CA THR A 257 3.74 10.94 -9.04
C THR A 257 5.25 10.90 -8.89
N ASP A 258 5.72 10.81 -7.63
CA ASP A 258 7.11 10.52 -7.29
C ASP A 258 7.30 9.07 -6.87
N LEU A 259 8.47 8.50 -7.16
CA LEU A 259 8.96 7.35 -6.43
C LEU A 259 9.64 7.82 -5.15
N VAL A 260 9.29 7.20 -4.03
CA VAL A 260 9.88 7.43 -2.72
C VAL A 260 10.61 6.15 -2.33
N VAL A 261 11.95 6.23 -2.29
CA VAL A 261 12.83 5.06 -2.19
C VAL A 261 13.62 5.16 -0.89
N GLU A 262 13.21 4.38 0.09
CA GLU A 262 13.97 4.21 1.32
C GLU A 262 15.05 3.17 1.09
N VAL A 263 16.32 3.57 1.24
CA VAL A 263 17.49 2.70 1.06
C VAL A 263 18.20 2.50 2.38
N HIS A 264 18.31 1.24 2.80
CA HIS A 264 19.05 0.85 3.99
C HIS A 264 20.48 0.47 3.63
N MET A 265 21.43 1.13 4.27
CA MET A 265 22.86 1.05 3.93
C MET A 265 23.69 0.78 5.18
N LYS A 266 24.81 0.08 5.00
CA LYS A 266 25.78 -0.18 6.06
C LYS A 266 27.15 0.36 5.67
N PRO A 267 27.78 1.24 6.48
CA PRO A 267 29.13 1.71 6.24
C PRO A 267 30.13 0.56 6.13
N SER A 268 31.07 0.70 5.18
CA SER A 268 32.11 -0.31 4.89
C SER A 268 33.46 0.00 5.53
N GLY A 269 33.57 1.11 6.28
CA GLY A 269 34.83 1.62 6.84
C GLY A 269 35.55 2.64 5.94
N LYS A 270 34.97 2.96 4.79
CA LYS A 270 35.39 4.04 3.88
C LYS A 270 34.16 4.73 3.30
N ALA A 271 34.34 5.96 2.83
CA ALA A 271 33.26 6.67 2.14
C ALA A 271 32.90 5.93 0.83
N GLU A 272 31.60 5.67 0.63
CA GLU A 272 31.11 4.92 -0.53
C GLU A 272 30.06 5.75 -1.28
N VAL A 273 30.15 5.76 -2.61
CA VAL A 273 29.15 6.38 -3.48
C VAL A 273 27.99 5.41 -3.68
N VAL A 274 26.77 5.88 -3.50
CA VAL A 274 25.53 5.14 -3.71
C VAL A 274 24.67 5.90 -4.71
N GLU A 275 24.44 5.28 -5.87
CA GLU A 275 23.69 5.86 -6.97
C GLU A 275 22.69 4.83 -7.51
N PRO A 276 21.55 4.63 -6.81
CA PRO A 276 20.56 3.67 -7.24
C PRO A 276 19.87 4.10 -8.53
N SER A 277 19.45 3.11 -9.31
CA SER A 277 18.63 3.31 -10.49
C SER A 277 17.43 2.37 -10.50
N ILE A 278 16.32 2.82 -11.09
CA ILE A 278 15.07 2.07 -11.15
C ILE A 278 14.61 1.99 -12.59
N GLY A 279 14.43 0.77 -13.08
CA GLY A 279 13.81 0.49 -14.39
C GLY A 279 12.33 0.20 -14.21
N LEU A 280 11.48 0.90 -14.96
CA LEU A 280 10.04 0.68 -15.01
C LEU A 280 9.67 0.03 -16.34
N TYR A 281 8.77 -0.96 -16.28
CA TYR A 281 8.25 -1.72 -17.42
C TYR A 281 6.75 -1.49 -17.53
N PHE A 282 6.30 -0.92 -18.67
CA PHE A 282 4.92 -0.54 -18.87
C PHE A 282 4.11 -1.64 -19.55
N GLY A 283 2.82 -1.71 -19.22
CA GLY A 283 1.82 -2.44 -19.95
C GLY A 283 0.99 -1.50 -20.82
N SER A 284 0.33 -2.07 -21.84
CA SER A 284 -0.59 -1.34 -22.72
C SER A 284 -1.97 -1.11 -22.09
N ASP A 285 -2.38 -2.03 -21.23
CA ASP A 285 -3.77 -2.12 -20.76
C ASP A 285 -3.89 -1.77 -19.27
N PRO A 286 -5.03 -1.18 -18.85
CA PRO A 286 -5.31 -0.99 -17.44
C PRO A 286 -5.41 -2.33 -16.70
N PRO A 287 -5.14 -2.36 -15.38
CA PRO A 287 -5.29 -3.58 -14.61
C PRO A 287 -6.75 -4.05 -14.62
N GLU A 288 -6.95 -5.36 -14.79
CA GLU A 288 -8.26 -6.02 -14.70
C GLU A 288 -8.70 -6.16 -13.23
N ARG A 289 -7.75 -6.33 -12.31
CA ARG A 289 -7.95 -6.45 -10.87
C ARG A 289 -6.88 -5.64 -10.13
N THR A 290 -7.26 -5.05 -9.01
CA THR A 290 -6.34 -4.30 -8.15
C THR A 290 -6.13 -5.07 -6.84
N PRO A 291 -4.89 -5.39 -6.45
CA PRO A 291 -4.61 -6.02 -5.17
C PRO A 291 -4.93 -5.11 -3.98
N ALA A 292 -5.26 -5.72 -2.84
CA ALA A 292 -5.23 -5.08 -1.54
C ALA A 292 -4.02 -5.57 -0.74
N MET A 293 -3.54 -4.72 0.16
CA MET A 293 -2.46 -5.01 1.08
C MET A 293 -2.99 -5.00 2.51
N LEU A 294 -2.94 -6.13 3.18
CA LEU A 294 -3.32 -6.25 4.58
C LEU A 294 -2.06 -6.35 5.42
N ARG A 295 -1.94 -5.57 6.48
CA ARG A 295 -0.86 -5.65 7.47
C ARG A 295 -1.42 -6.18 8.78
N LEU A 296 -0.87 -7.27 9.28
CA LEU A 296 -1.10 -7.77 10.62
C LEU A 296 0.15 -7.55 11.46
N GLY A 297 -0.01 -6.94 12.62
CA GLY A 297 1.09 -6.63 13.52
C GLY A 297 0.63 -5.74 14.66
N ARG A 298 1.50 -5.55 15.65
CA ARG A 298 1.22 -4.69 16.81
C ARG A 298 2.26 -3.60 16.92
N GLN A 299 1.80 -2.36 16.98
CA GLN A 299 2.67 -1.21 17.22
C GLN A 299 2.76 -0.84 18.71
N SER A 300 2.25 -1.71 19.58
CA SER A 300 2.36 -1.62 21.04
C SER A 300 3.51 -2.45 21.62
N ILE A 301 4.53 -2.78 20.81
CA ILE A 301 5.69 -3.55 21.26
C ILE A 301 6.42 -2.80 22.38
N ASP A 302 6.68 -3.50 23.47
CA ASP A 302 7.40 -2.98 24.65
C ASP A 302 8.11 -4.13 25.35
N ILE A 303 9.35 -4.41 24.94
CA ILE A 303 10.11 -5.59 25.37
C ILE A 303 11.06 -5.20 26.50
N PRO A 304 10.84 -5.69 27.72
CA PRO A 304 11.76 -5.48 28.84
C PRO A 304 13.19 -5.96 28.53
N ALA A 305 14.17 -5.34 29.20
CA ALA A 305 15.54 -5.83 29.14
C ALA A 305 15.63 -7.24 29.76
N GLY A 306 16.27 -8.17 29.05
CA GLY A 306 16.45 -9.55 29.50
C GLY A 306 15.29 -10.51 29.20
N GLU A 307 14.16 -10.01 28.68
CA GLU A 307 13.00 -10.83 28.29
C GLU A 307 13.35 -11.74 27.10
N LYS A 308 13.03 -13.05 27.21
CA LYS A 308 13.41 -14.06 26.22
C LYS A 308 12.28 -14.52 25.31
N ASP A 309 11.05 -14.45 25.79
CA ASP A 309 9.89 -15.06 25.13
C ASP A 309 8.73 -14.06 24.98
N TYR A 310 9.07 -12.78 24.79
CA TYR A 310 8.05 -11.78 24.49
C TYR A 310 7.34 -12.13 23.19
N ALA A 311 6.02 -12.02 23.18
CA ALA A 311 5.24 -12.35 22.00
C ALA A 311 4.16 -11.30 21.72
N ILE A 312 3.94 -11.02 20.43
CA ILE A 312 2.79 -10.29 19.96
C ILE A 312 1.91 -11.18 19.08
N THR A 313 0.62 -10.91 19.08
CA THR A 313 -0.34 -11.53 18.19
C THR A 313 -1.28 -10.50 17.61
N ASP A 314 -1.67 -10.66 16.36
CA ASP A 314 -2.71 -9.87 15.72
C ASP A 314 -3.54 -10.71 14.79
N SER A 315 -4.78 -10.26 14.48
CA SER A 315 -5.68 -10.97 13.59
C SER A 315 -6.67 -10.06 12.90
N PHE A 316 -7.21 -10.55 11.76
CA PHE A 316 -8.26 -9.89 11.00
C PHE A 316 -9.19 -10.93 10.38
N VAL A 317 -10.50 -10.71 10.47
CA VAL A 317 -11.52 -11.57 9.84
C VAL A 317 -11.87 -11.03 8.47
N LEU A 318 -11.74 -11.85 7.44
CA LEU A 318 -12.05 -11.47 6.06
C LEU A 318 -13.54 -11.24 5.86
N PRO A 319 -13.97 -10.05 5.39
CA PRO A 319 -15.38 -9.76 5.11
C PRO A 319 -15.86 -10.31 3.76
N VAL A 320 -14.93 -10.69 2.87
CA VAL A 320 -15.16 -11.22 1.53
C VAL A 320 -14.16 -12.33 1.22
N ASP A 321 -14.40 -13.09 0.16
CA ASP A 321 -13.42 -14.05 -0.36
C ASP A 321 -12.21 -13.30 -0.92
N VAL A 322 -10.99 -13.83 -0.67
CA VAL A 322 -9.77 -13.27 -1.21
C VAL A 322 -8.84 -14.36 -1.74
N GLU A 323 -8.11 -14.05 -2.80
CA GLU A 323 -7.04 -14.87 -3.35
C GLU A 323 -5.69 -14.35 -2.88
N VAL A 324 -4.99 -15.13 -2.05
CA VAL A 324 -3.69 -14.76 -1.48
C VAL A 324 -2.59 -14.93 -2.52
N GLN A 325 -1.84 -13.84 -2.80
CA GLN A 325 -0.78 -13.79 -3.81
C GLN A 325 0.61 -13.91 -3.21
N ALA A 326 0.84 -13.20 -2.12
CA ALA A 326 2.15 -13.11 -1.49
C ALA A 326 2.03 -12.71 -0.01
N VAL A 327 3.09 -13.00 0.74
CA VAL A 327 3.28 -12.50 2.10
C VAL A 327 4.68 -11.93 2.28
N GLN A 328 4.82 -10.91 3.13
CA GLN A 328 6.10 -10.34 3.51
C GLN A 328 6.14 -10.14 5.03
N PRO A 329 6.89 -10.96 5.76
CA PRO A 329 7.17 -10.71 7.16
C PRO A 329 8.22 -9.61 7.30
N HIS A 330 8.08 -8.78 8.35
CA HIS A 330 9.03 -7.74 8.72
C HIS A 330 9.19 -7.67 10.23
N ALA A 331 10.43 -7.67 10.70
CA ALA A 331 10.81 -7.47 12.10
C ALA A 331 12.28 -7.05 12.17
N HIS A 332 12.76 -6.60 13.32
CA HIS A 332 14.16 -6.22 13.50
C HIS A 332 15.00 -7.35 14.13
N TYR A 333 16.04 -6.99 14.89
CA TYR A 333 17.10 -7.92 15.32
C TYR A 333 16.69 -8.90 16.41
N ARG A 334 15.65 -8.59 17.23
CA ARG A 334 15.28 -9.42 18.38
C ARG A 334 14.20 -10.43 18.06
N ALA A 335 13.57 -10.33 16.91
CA ALA A 335 12.61 -11.33 16.47
C ALA A 335 13.31 -12.70 16.31
N ARG A 336 12.61 -13.76 16.71
CA ARG A 336 13.06 -15.15 16.63
C ARG A 336 12.21 -15.95 15.69
N GLU A 337 10.90 -15.92 15.89
CA GLU A 337 9.96 -16.77 15.19
C GLU A 337 8.79 -15.95 14.65
N VAL A 338 8.34 -16.32 13.43
CA VAL A 338 7.17 -15.72 12.77
C VAL A 338 6.21 -16.83 12.35
N ARG A 339 4.95 -16.74 12.75
CA ARG A 339 3.87 -17.63 12.36
C ARG A 339 2.73 -16.84 11.73
N GLY A 340 2.44 -17.07 10.44
CA GLY A 340 1.28 -16.56 9.75
C GLY A 340 0.30 -17.70 9.47
N ILE A 341 -0.94 -17.60 9.92
CA ILE A 341 -1.95 -18.66 9.82
C ILE A 341 -3.29 -18.08 9.37
N ALA A 342 -3.98 -18.79 8.49
CA ALA A 342 -5.37 -18.58 8.15
C ALA A 342 -6.22 -19.68 8.79
N THR A 343 -7.19 -19.32 9.64
CA THR A 343 -8.19 -20.24 10.20
C THR A 343 -9.49 -20.06 9.44
N LEU A 344 -9.90 -21.10 8.71
CA LEU A 344 -11.11 -21.10 7.88
C LEU A 344 -12.38 -21.14 8.74
N PRO A 345 -13.55 -20.80 8.20
CA PRO A 345 -14.81 -20.83 8.95
C PRO A 345 -15.20 -22.21 9.52
N ASP A 346 -14.70 -23.27 8.94
CA ASP A 346 -14.89 -24.66 9.44
C ASP A 346 -13.91 -25.05 10.56
N GLY A 347 -13.02 -24.13 10.95
CA GLY A 347 -11.99 -24.35 11.97
C GLY A 347 -10.70 -24.99 11.44
N THR A 348 -10.63 -25.37 10.17
CA THR A 348 -9.38 -25.85 9.58
C THR A 348 -8.36 -24.73 9.46
N THR A 349 -7.06 -25.07 9.52
CA THR A 349 -5.98 -24.09 9.45
C THR A 349 -5.15 -24.28 8.20
N LYS A 350 -4.74 -23.16 7.60
CA LYS A 350 -3.78 -23.11 6.50
C LYS A 350 -2.64 -22.17 6.88
N TRP A 351 -1.42 -22.66 6.71
CA TRP A 351 -0.25 -21.83 6.95
C TRP A 351 -0.09 -20.81 5.83
N LEU A 352 0.11 -19.55 6.21
CA LEU A 352 0.54 -18.51 5.30
C LEU A 352 2.06 -18.49 5.20
N ILE A 353 2.76 -18.58 6.34
CA ILE A 353 4.21 -18.67 6.42
C ILE A 353 4.62 -19.14 7.81
N TYR A 354 5.73 -19.87 7.89
CA TYR A 354 6.40 -20.17 9.13
C TYR A 354 7.90 -19.93 8.99
N ILE A 355 8.46 -19.08 9.86
CA ILE A 355 9.89 -18.82 9.97
C ILE A 355 10.28 -19.13 11.40
N LYS A 356 11.09 -20.16 11.60
CA LYS A 356 11.53 -20.62 12.91
C LYS A 356 12.71 -19.82 13.44
N GLU A 357 13.58 -19.33 12.53
CA GLU A 357 14.77 -18.57 12.84
C GLU A 357 14.81 -17.29 12.01
N TRP A 358 14.18 -16.24 12.53
CA TRP A 358 14.18 -14.94 11.88
C TRP A 358 15.60 -14.37 11.74
N ASP A 359 15.87 -13.71 10.63
CA ASP A 359 17.09 -12.97 10.42
C ASP A 359 16.78 -11.65 9.69
N PHE A 360 17.04 -10.53 10.36
CA PHE A 360 16.77 -9.16 9.88
C PHE A 360 17.36 -8.88 8.48
N ARG A 361 18.44 -9.54 8.10
CA ARG A 361 19.08 -9.36 6.80
C ARG A 361 18.29 -9.93 5.63
N TRP A 362 17.29 -10.77 5.89
CA TRP A 362 16.56 -11.54 4.88
C TRP A 362 15.05 -11.33 5.00
N GLN A 363 14.58 -10.19 4.44
CA GLN A 363 13.18 -9.74 4.51
C GLN A 363 12.51 -9.87 3.14
N HIS A 364 12.43 -11.10 2.65
CA HIS A 364 11.88 -11.38 1.32
C HIS A 364 10.37 -11.24 1.23
N VAL A 365 9.89 -10.90 0.03
CA VAL A 365 8.51 -11.11 -0.37
C VAL A 365 8.35 -12.54 -0.82
N TYR A 366 7.58 -13.32 -0.11
CA TYR A 366 7.26 -14.73 -0.39
C TYR A 366 6.03 -14.80 -1.28
N ARG A 367 6.22 -15.00 -2.59
CA ARG A 367 5.13 -15.15 -3.57
C ARG A 367 4.79 -16.63 -3.72
N TYR A 368 3.49 -16.96 -3.61
CA TYR A 368 3.05 -18.34 -3.77
C TYR A 368 3.23 -18.82 -5.19
N VAL A 369 3.71 -20.06 -5.37
CA VAL A 369 3.75 -20.75 -6.68
C VAL A 369 2.36 -20.85 -7.25
N THR A 370 1.38 -21.21 -6.39
CA THR A 370 -0.03 -21.27 -6.73
C THR A 370 -0.80 -20.40 -5.74
N PRO A 371 -1.28 -19.23 -6.14
CA PRO A 371 -2.21 -18.43 -5.33
C PRO A 371 -3.44 -19.26 -4.94
N PHE A 372 -4.02 -18.97 -3.79
CA PHE A 372 -5.13 -19.75 -3.26
C PHE A 372 -6.21 -18.86 -2.62
N VAL A 373 -7.46 -19.33 -2.71
CA VAL A 373 -8.59 -18.61 -2.16
C VAL A 373 -8.78 -18.93 -0.68
N LEU A 374 -9.05 -17.88 0.10
CA LEU A 374 -9.55 -17.93 1.46
C LEU A 374 -10.97 -17.40 1.48
N PRO A 375 -11.96 -18.16 1.97
CA PRO A 375 -13.35 -17.75 1.98
C PRO A 375 -13.62 -16.65 2.99
N ARG A 376 -14.67 -15.88 2.77
CA ARG A 376 -15.26 -14.96 3.75
C ARG A 376 -15.39 -15.61 5.12
N GLY A 377 -15.10 -14.87 6.20
CA GLY A 377 -15.12 -15.38 7.57
C GLY A 377 -13.82 -16.07 8.01
N THR A 378 -12.84 -16.24 7.09
CA THR A 378 -11.51 -16.73 7.47
C THR A 378 -10.82 -15.71 8.37
N THR A 379 -10.23 -16.17 9.47
CA THR A 379 -9.40 -15.36 10.36
C THR A 379 -7.94 -15.48 9.94
N LEU A 380 -7.36 -14.38 9.43
CA LEU A 380 -5.92 -14.24 9.26
C LEU A 380 -5.29 -13.91 10.61
N SER A 381 -4.18 -14.55 10.96
CA SER A 381 -3.48 -14.29 12.22
C SER A 381 -1.97 -14.31 12.04
N VAL A 382 -1.28 -13.51 12.86
CA VAL A 382 0.18 -13.51 12.96
C VAL A 382 0.61 -13.61 14.42
N ARG A 383 1.72 -14.30 14.65
CA ARG A 383 2.42 -14.31 15.93
C ARG A 383 3.92 -14.12 15.67
N TYR A 384 4.51 -13.16 16.38
CA TYR A 384 5.95 -12.97 16.50
C TYR A 384 6.41 -13.31 17.91
N THR A 385 7.60 -13.89 18.04
CA THR A 385 8.29 -14.03 19.31
C THR A 385 9.66 -13.35 19.26
N TYR A 386 10.08 -12.78 20.37
CA TYR A 386 11.30 -11.98 20.49
C TYR A 386 12.17 -12.45 21.65
N ASP A 387 13.49 -12.23 21.52
CA ASP A 387 14.48 -12.46 22.55
C ASP A 387 15.33 -11.20 22.76
N ASN A 388 15.06 -10.44 23.81
CA ASN A 388 15.82 -9.26 24.22
C ASN A 388 16.82 -9.59 25.34
N SER A 389 17.33 -10.82 25.40
CA SER A 389 18.29 -11.22 26.42
C SER A 389 19.75 -10.99 25.98
N ALA A 390 20.66 -11.04 26.94
CA ALA A 390 22.10 -10.99 26.67
C ALA A 390 22.62 -12.24 25.92
N ASN A 391 21.87 -13.35 25.93
CA ASN A 391 22.22 -14.57 25.23
C ASN A 391 21.85 -14.54 23.73
N ASN A 392 21.06 -13.56 23.29
CA ASN A 392 20.77 -13.39 21.88
C ASN A 392 21.98 -12.71 21.18
N PRO A 393 22.74 -13.44 20.33
CA PRO A 393 23.90 -12.88 19.65
C PRO A 393 23.55 -11.81 18.62
N ARG A 394 22.26 -11.75 18.22
CA ARG A 394 21.74 -10.76 17.27
C ARG A 394 21.24 -9.48 17.96
N ASN A 395 21.14 -9.45 19.31
CA ASN A 395 20.71 -8.25 20.02
C ASN A 395 21.75 -7.13 19.84
N PRO A 396 21.39 -5.99 19.21
CA PRO A 396 22.36 -4.93 18.92
C PRO A 396 22.80 -4.16 20.17
N GLN A 397 22.14 -4.39 21.31
CA GLN A 397 22.43 -3.69 22.58
C GLN A 397 22.92 -4.66 23.64
N GLN A 398 24.17 -4.47 24.07
CA GLN A 398 24.80 -5.23 25.15
C GLN A 398 25.39 -4.26 26.19
N PRO A 399 24.91 -4.26 27.45
CA PRO A 399 23.83 -5.08 28.01
C PRO A 399 22.45 -4.73 27.39
N PRO A 400 21.48 -5.68 27.41
CA PRO A 400 20.15 -5.43 26.89
C PRO A 400 19.46 -4.24 27.55
N LYS A 401 18.72 -3.47 26.74
CA LYS A 401 17.86 -2.36 27.19
C LYS A 401 16.41 -2.65 26.86
N ARG A 402 15.48 -1.96 27.55
CA ARG A 402 14.05 -1.97 27.15
C ARG A 402 13.92 -1.44 25.73
N VAL A 403 13.11 -2.10 24.90
CA VAL A 403 12.89 -1.79 23.48
C VAL A 403 11.43 -1.56 23.24
N LEU A 404 11.12 -0.44 22.61
CA LEU A 404 9.78 -0.08 22.20
C LEU A 404 9.60 -0.31 20.70
N TRP A 405 8.34 -0.26 20.24
CA TRP A 405 8.05 -0.18 18.83
C TRP A 405 8.66 1.08 18.23
N GLY A 406 9.25 0.92 17.06
CA GLY A 406 9.81 2.04 16.31
C GLY A 406 10.43 1.57 15.00
N GLN A 407 10.67 2.52 14.09
CA GLN A 407 11.13 2.25 12.72
C GLN A 407 12.65 2.08 12.61
N TRP A 408 13.42 2.45 13.64
CA TRP A 408 14.86 2.30 13.62
C TRP A 408 15.28 0.86 13.93
N SER A 409 16.35 0.38 13.32
CA SER A 409 16.86 -0.99 13.53
C SER A 409 17.20 -1.32 15.00
N LYS A 410 17.46 -0.31 15.84
CA LYS A 410 17.63 -0.45 17.30
C LYS A 410 16.32 -0.68 18.07
N ASP A 411 15.19 -0.25 17.50
CA ASP A 411 13.84 -0.47 18.02
C ASP A 411 13.35 -1.88 17.61
N GLU A 412 12.04 -2.16 17.68
CA GLU A 412 11.51 -3.43 17.21
C GLU A 412 10.19 -3.25 16.47
N MET A 413 9.97 -4.11 15.49
CA MET A 413 8.74 -4.22 14.70
C MET A 413 8.28 -5.67 14.60
N GLY A 414 7.06 -5.90 14.12
CA GLY A 414 6.55 -7.24 13.86
C GLY A 414 5.30 -7.18 12.99
N ASP A 415 5.50 -7.10 11.68
CA ASP A 415 4.43 -6.99 10.70
C ASP A 415 4.44 -8.18 9.74
N LEU A 416 3.26 -8.71 9.44
CA LEU A 416 3.04 -9.61 8.32
C LEU A 416 2.16 -8.90 7.30
N TRP A 417 2.74 -8.51 6.19
CA TRP A 417 2.03 -7.98 5.05
C TRP A 417 1.50 -9.11 4.17
N ILE A 418 0.25 -9.02 3.73
CA ILE A 418 -0.44 -10.03 2.95
C ILE A 418 -1.04 -9.34 1.73
N GLN A 419 -0.58 -9.71 0.54
CA GLN A 419 -1.14 -9.25 -0.71
C GLN A 419 -2.26 -10.18 -1.14
N VAL A 420 -3.44 -9.60 -1.39
CA VAL A 420 -4.62 -10.36 -1.78
C VAL A 420 -5.32 -9.73 -2.99
N LEU A 421 -6.01 -10.55 -3.76
CA LEU A 421 -6.94 -10.11 -4.80
C LEU A 421 -8.36 -10.47 -4.39
N THR A 422 -9.27 -9.53 -4.58
CA THR A 422 -10.72 -9.77 -4.45
C THR A 422 -11.32 -10.22 -5.79
N ARG A 423 -12.54 -10.68 -5.76
CA ARG A 423 -13.26 -11.09 -6.98
C ARG A 423 -13.45 -9.93 -7.94
N ASP A 424 -13.85 -8.76 -7.41
CA ASP A 424 -14.17 -7.55 -8.15
C ASP A 424 -13.93 -6.29 -7.30
N ASP A 425 -14.15 -5.10 -7.89
CA ASP A 425 -13.94 -3.81 -7.22
C ASP A 425 -14.92 -3.58 -6.06
N HIS A 426 -16.12 -4.15 -6.09
CA HIS A 426 -17.07 -4.06 -4.96
C HIS A 426 -16.53 -4.79 -3.73
N ASP A 427 -16.07 -6.02 -3.89
CA ASP A 427 -15.45 -6.78 -2.82
C ASP A 427 -14.17 -6.09 -2.31
N LEU A 428 -13.41 -5.41 -3.19
CA LEU A 428 -12.25 -4.59 -2.80
C LEU A 428 -12.66 -3.43 -1.91
N GLN A 429 -13.74 -2.73 -2.24
CA GLN A 429 -14.28 -1.63 -1.41
C GLN A 429 -14.73 -2.16 -0.04
N VAL A 430 -15.45 -3.28 0.02
CA VAL A 430 -15.89 -3.92 1.27
C VAL A 430 -14.69 -4.32 2.12
N LEU A 431 -13.65 -4.92 1.52
CA LEU A 431 -12.44 -5.30 2.22
C LEU A 431 -11.73 -4.08 2.82
N ASN A 432 -11.51 -3.05 2.01
CA ASN A 432 -10.83 -1.83 2.43
C ASN A 432 -11.62 -1.08 3.53
N ALA A 433 -12.93 -0.96 3.40
CA ALA A 433 -13.77 -0.32 4.40
C ALA A 433 -13.73 -1.05 5.76
N ALA A 434 -13.69 -2.38 5.76
CA ALA A 434 -13.59 -3.18 6.99
C ALA A 434 -12.17 -3.14 7.61
N TYR A 435 -11.13 -3.08 6.77
CA TYR A 435 -9.74 -3.17 7.23
C TYR A 435 -9.16 -1.82 7.67
N ARG A 436 -9.49 -0.72 6.96
CA ARG A 436 -8.91 0.62 7.18
C ARG A 436 -8.98 1.09 8.64
N PRO A 437 -10.11 1.00 9.38
CA PRO A 437 -10.17 1.45 10.77
C PRO A 437 -9.18 0.71 11.69
N LYS A 438 -9.01 -0.61 11.47
CA LYS A 438 -8.03 -1.42 12.20
C LYS A 438 -6.61 -0.96 11.93
N ALA A 439 -6.27 -0.76 10.66
CA ALA A 439 -4.93 -0.33 10.25
C ALA A 439 -4.57 1.03 10.87
N ILE A 440 -5.48 2.01 10.76
CA ILE A 440 -5.30 3.34 11.33
C ILE A 440 -5.17 3.28 12.86
N ALA A 441 -5.97 2.46 13.54
CA ALA A 441 -5.88 2.33 15.00
C ALA A 441 -4.51 1.82 15.46
N GLU A 442 -3.92 0.87 14.76
CA GLU A 442 -2.56 0.39 15.05
C GLU A 442 -1.49 1.45 14.71
N GLU A 443 -1.66 2.21 13.64
CA GLU A 443 -0.74 3.31 13.29
C GLU A 443 -0.75 4.40 14.37
N ILE A 444 -1.91 4.77 14.88
CA ILE A 444 -2.02 5.72 15.99
C ILE A 444 -1.21 5.23 17.21
N VAL A 445 -1.33 3.94 17.57
CA VAL A 445 -0.56 3.36 18.69
C VAL A 445 0.95 3.52 18.47
N GLY A 446 1.41 3.32 17.26
CA GLY A 446 2.83 3.48 16.90
C GLY A 446 3.30 4.93 17.00
N TYR A 447 2.58 5.85 16.38
CA TYR A 447 2.89 7.28 16.46
C TYR A 447 2.88 7.77 17.90
N GLU A 448 1.90 7.38 18.70
CA GLU A 448 1.83 7.70 20.13
C GLU A 448 3.04 7.14 20.91
N SER A 449 3.51 5.95 20.54
CA SER A 449 4.73 5.38 21.12
C SER A 449 5.97 6.22 20.78
N MET A 450 6.10 6.66 19.54
CA MET A 450 7.22 7.52 19.12
C MET A 450 7.15 8.91 19.74
N ILE A 451 5.96 9.50 19.86
CA ILE A 451 5.74 10.79 20.52
C ILE A 451 6.12 10.71 22.01
N ARG A 452 5.81 9.62 22.71
CA ARG A 452 6.26 9.43 24.11
C ARG A 452 7.78 9.36 24.22
N GLN A 453 8.50 8.89 23.21
CA GLN A 453 9.96 8.82 23.18
C GLN A 453 10.58 10.18 22.85
N ASP A 454 9.97 10.92 21.95
CA ASP A 454 10.42 12.26 21.54
C ASP A 454 9.21 13.18 21.26
N PRO A 455 8.68 13.84 22.32
CA PRO A 455 7.52 14.72 22.19
C PRO A 455 7.84 16.06 21.48
N SER A 456 9.07 16.30 21.09
CA SER A 456 9.46 17.52 20.37
C SER A 456 9.35 17.41 18.85
N ARG A 457 9.09 16.21 18.32
CA ARG A 457 9.00 15.96 16.87
C ARG A 457 7.63 16.35 16.34
N ILE A 458 7.53 17.55 15.80
CA ILE A 458 6.29 18.14 15.25
C ILE A 458 5.64 17.22 14.22
N GLN A 459 6.43 16.63 13.32
CA GLN A 459 5.91 15.75 12.25
C GLN A 459 5.07 14.59 12.82
N LEU A 460 5.47 14.00 13.94
CA LEU A 460 4.71 12.92 14.56
C LEU A 460 3.34 13.39 15.07
N HIS A 461 3.28 14.60 15.64
CA HIS A 461 2.01 15.19 16.07
C HIS A 461 1.11 15.51 14.89
N ASP A 462 1.64 16.05 13.80
CA ASP A 462 0.86 16.35 12.59
C ASP A 462 0.34 15.06 11.95
N ASP A 463 1.18 14.02 11.81
CA ASP A 463 0.81 12.76 11.19
C ASP A 463 -0.26 12.01 12.01
N VAL A 464 -0.10 11.89 13.33
CA VAL A 464 -1.10 11.22 14.17
C VAL A 464 -2.43 11.96 14.20
N ALA A 465 -2.40 13.30 14.11
CA ALA A 465 -3.61 14.09 14.03
C ALA A 465 -4.42 13.81 12.76
N LEU A 466 -3.76 13.62 11.61
CA LEU A 466 -4.43 13.20 10.37
C LEU A 466 -5.11 11.83 10.54
N LEU A 467 -4.46 10.89 11.20
CA LEU A 467 -5.03 9.57 11.47
C LEU A 467 -6.25 9.65 12.40
N TYR A 468 -6.20 10.51 13.41
CA TYR A 468 -7.36 10.76 14.27
C TYR A 468 -8.52 11.38 13.50
N LEU A 469 -8.25 12.33 12.59
CA LEU A 469 -9.28 12.93 11.73
C LEU A 469 -9.90 11.89 10.79
N ASP A 470 -9.11 11.00 10.23
CA ASP A 470 -9.58 9.89 9.39
C ASP A 470 -10.55 8.94 10.12
N LEU A 471 -10.38 8.80 11.44
CA LEU A 471 -11.31 8.04 12.30
C LEU A 471 -12.48 8.88 12.84
N GLY A 472 -12.61 10.15 12.43
CA GLY A 472 -13.62 11.08 12.96
C GLY A 472 -13.37 11.53 14.41
N ARG A 473 -12.16 11.32 14.93
CA ARG A 473 -11.74 11.64 16.31
C ARG A 473 -11.09 13.02 16.39
N ALA A 474 -11.84 14.04 15.99
CA ALA A 474 -11.33 15.40 15.83
C ALA A 474 -10.81 16.03 17.13
N SER A 475 -11.38 15.65 18.28
CA SER A 475 -10.92 16.16 19.59
C SER A 475 -9.52 15.70 19.94
N GLU A 476 -9.20 14.44 19.64
CA GLU A 476 -7.85 13.90 19.86
C GLU A 476 -6.85 14.48 18.84
N ALA A 477 -7.27 14.65 17.59
CA ALA A 477 -6.46 15.36 16.59
C ALA A 477 -6.08 16.78 17.07
N ALA A 478 -7.04 17.50 17.65
CA ALA A 478 -6.81 18.84 18.17
C ALA A 478 -5.75 18.89 19.27
N VAL A 479 -5.66 17.87 20.15
CA VAL A 479 -4.62 17.81 21.20
C VAL A 479 -3.21 17.77 20.58
N HIS A 480 -3.01 16.98 19.55
CA HIS A 480 -1.70 16.89 18.89
C HIS A 480 -1.38 18.15 18.09
N LEU A 481 -2.34 18.72 17.38
CA LEU A 481 -2.12 19.95 16.62
C LEU A 481 -1.92 21.17 17.52
N GLU A 482 -2.51 21.20 18.72
CA GLU A 482 -2.17 22.17 19.76
C GLU A 482 -0.69 22.04 20.18
N ALA A 483 -0.18 20.80 20.33
CA ALA A 483 1.21 20.55 20.60
C ALA A 483 2.11 21.04 19.45
N SER A 484 1.72 20.83 18.19
CA SER A 484 2.45 21.34 17.01
C SER A 484 2.52 22.87 17.02
N VAL A 485 1.41 23.55 17.31
CA VAL A 485 1.39 25.03 17.46
C VAL A 485 2.28 25.50 18.60
N ARG A 486 2.27 24.81 19.75
CA ARG A 486 3.13 25.16 20.89
C ARG A 486 4.62 24.98 20.58
N LEU A 487 4.99 23.96 19.81
CA LEU A 487 6.35 23.68 19.40
C LEU A 487 6.85 24.67 18.32
N LYS A 488 5.97 25.17 17.46
CA LYS A 488 6.31 26.11 16.38
C LYS A 488 5.21 27.16 16.19
N PRO A 489 5.12 28.15 17.12
CA PRO A 489 4.02 29.13 17.13
C PRO A 489 4.02 30.11 15.94
N GLU A 490 5.11 30.19 15.19
CA GLU A 490 5.24 30.98 13.95
C GLU A 490 4.94 30.18 12.68
N SER A 491 4.41 28.96 12.79
CA SER A 491 4.06 28.14 11.65
C SER A 491 2.62 28.39 11.20
N ALA A 492 2.44 29.05 10.06
CA ALA A 492 1.13 29.22 9.44
C ALA A 492 0.43 27.88 9.18
N ALA A 493 1.20 26.85 8.79
CA ALA A 493 0.68 25.51 8.54
C ALA A 493 0.16 24.83 9.83
N ALA A 494 0.88 24.97 10.95
CA ALA A 494 0.44 24.40 12.23
C ALA A 494 -0.87 25.05 12.71
N HIS A 495 -0.98 26.37 12.61
CA HIS A 495 -2.21 27.09 12.92
C HIS A 495 -3.36 26.69 11.98
N PHE A 496 -3.11 26.58 10.69
CA PHE A 496 -4.10 26.15 9.71
C PHE A 496 -4.61 24.72 10.02
N ASN A 497 -3.72 23.77 10.25
CA ASN A 497 -4.08 22.39 10.57
C ASN A 497 -4.90 22.30 11.86
N PHE A 498 -4.50 23.05 12.88
CA PHE A 498 -5.24 23.12 14.15
C PHE A 498 -6.63 23.73 13.97
N GLY A 499 -6.75 24.85 13.23
CA GLY A 499 -8.03 25.43 12.85
C GLY A 499 -8.95 24.43 12.12
N THR A 500 -8.38 23.60 11.24
CA THR A 500 -9.12 22.55 10.53
C THR A 500 -9.66 21.48 11.48
N ALA A 501 -8.84 20.97 12.40
CA ALA A 501 -9.29 20.00 13.39
C ALA A 501 -10.38 20.58 14.33
N LEU A 502 -10.20 21.84 14.75
CA LEU A 502 -11.20 22.55 15.55
C LEU A 502 -12.52 22.73 14.81
N THR A 503 -12.48 23.01 13.50
CA THR A 503 -13.66 23.12 12.65
C THR A 503 -14.43 21.79 12.59
N VAL A 504 -13.73 20.68 12.42
CA VAL A 504 -14.33 19.32 12.43
C VAL A 504 -14.86 18.97 13.82
N ALA A 505 -14.17 19.39 14.89
CA ALA A 505 -14.62 19.22 16.28
C ALA A 505 -15.81 20.12 16.66
N GLY A 506 -16.23 21.07 15.79
CA GLY A 506 -17.31 22.02 16.06
C GLY A 506 -16.92 23.21 16.94
N ARG A 507 -15.62 23.40 17.25
CA ARG A 507 -15.06 24.51 18.05
C ARG A 507 -14.79 25.71 17.14
N LEU A 508 -15.87 26.29 16.59
CA LEU A 508 -15.80 27.22 15.46
C LEU A 508 -15.10 28.54 15.79
N ASP A 509 -15.35 29.11 16.97
CA ASP A 509 -14.74 30.38 17.38
C ASP A 509 -13.21 30.23 17.50
N GLU A 510 -12.74 29.16 18.12
CA GLU A 510 -11.32 28.86 18.22
C GLU A 510 -10.68 28.57 16.86
N ALA A 511 -11.42 27.93 15.95
CA ALA A 511 -10.96 27.72 14.58
C ALA A 511 -10.71 29.04 13.85
N ILE A 512 -11.59 30.05 14.02
CA ILE A 512 -11.42 31.40 13.47
C ILE A 512 -10.10 32.00 13.95
N ASP A 513 -9.84 31.98 15.27
CA ASP A 513 -8.63 32.55 15.85
C ASP A 513 -7.36 31.93 15.21
N HIS A 514 -7.38 30.62 15.03
CA HIS A 514 -6.23 29.92 14.44
C HIS A 514 -6.07 30.15 12.94
N TYR A 515 -7.16 30.21 12.16
CA TYR A 515 -7.07 30.62 10.75
C TYR A 515 -6.60 32.06 10.58
N GLN A 516 -7.10 32.98 11.40
CA GLN A 516 -6.63 34.35 11.41
C GLN A 516 -5.15 34.45 11.76
N LYS A 517 -4.68 33.64 12.73
CA LYS A 517 -3.25 33.58 13.07
C LYS A 517 -2.42 33.02 11.90
N ALA A 518 -2.90 31.99 11.21
CA ALA A 518 -2.26 31.47 10.01
C ALA A 518 -2.13 32.56 8.92
N LEU A 519 -3.17 33.37 8.72
CA LEU A 519 -3.20 34.47 7.76
C LEU A 519 -2.37 35.68 8.19
N GLN A 520 -2.23 35.95 9.49
CA GLN A 520 -1.27 36.96 10.00
C GLN A 520 0.18 36.58 9.67
N ILE A 521 0.53 35.28 9.78
CA ILE A 521 1.87 34.77 9.48
C ILE A 521 2.09 34.68 7.97
N ARG A 522 1.10 34.20 7.22
CA ARG A 522 1.13 34.03 5.76
C ARG A 522 -0.14 34.57 5.12
N PRO A 523 -0.17 35.87 4.74
CA PRO A 523 -1.37 36.49 4.17
C PRO A 523 -1.84 35.90 2.82
N ASP A 524 -0.94 35.24 2.09
CA ASP A 524 -1.23 34.58 0.79
C ASP A 524 -1.60 33.12 0.92
N TYR A 525 -2.17 32.70 2.07
CA TYR A 525 -2.57 31.33 2.30
C TYR A 525 -4.02 31.07 1.82
N GLY A 526 -4.19 30.80 0.53
CA GLY A 526 -5.49 30.60 -0.12
C GLY A 526 -6.39 29.58 0.59
N LEU A 527 -5.83 28.42 1.00
CA LEU A 527 -6.58 27.40 1.76
C LEU A 527 -7.10 27.92 3.11
N ALA A 528 -6.31 28.74 3.82
CA ALA A 528 -6.75 29.32 5.09
C ALA A 528 -7.88 30.33 4.91
N HIS A 529 -7.83 31.12 3.83
CA HIS A 529 -8.95 31.99 3.44
C HIS A 529 -10.22 31.17 3.14
N ASN A 530 -10.11 30.10 2.36
CA ASN A 530 -11.26 29.25 2.03
C ASN A 530 -11.88 28.62 3.31
N ASN A 531 -11.06 28.05 4.19
CA ASN A 531 -11.55 27.39 5.40
C ASN A 531 -12.12 28.38 6.42
N LEU A 532 -11.52 29.56 6.56
CA LEU A 532 -12.09 30.64 7.37
C LEU A 532 -13.46 31.08 6.84
N GLY A 533 -13.57 31.25 5.51
CA GLY A 533 -14.85 31.53 4.85
C GLY A 533 -15.90 30.45 5.14
N ASN A 534 -15.54 29.18 5.11
CA ASN A 534 -16.44 28.06 5.46
C ASN A 534 -16.95 28.15 6.91
N VAL A 535 -16.06 28.47 7.87
CA VAL A 535 -16.47 28.62 9.29
C VAL A 535 -17.38 29.81 9.45
N LEU A 536 -17.04 30.95 8.85
CA LEU A 536 -17.88 32.17 8.89
C LEU A 536 -19.28 31.94 8.28
N LEU A 537 -19.33 31.19 7.17
CA LEU A 537 -20.60 30.84 6.55
C LEU A 537 -21.48 29.96 7.45
N ARG A 538 -20.88 29.00 8.14
CA ARG A 538 -21.58 28.16 9.14
C ARG A 538 -22.11 28.96 10.32
N LEU A 539 -21.46 30.05 10.69
CA LEU A 539 -21.91 31.00 11.74
C LEU A 539 -22.90 32.04 11.20
N GLY A 540 -23.23 32.03 9.91
CA GLY A 540 -24.19 32.96 9.30
C GLY A 540 -23.58 34.25 8.75
N ASN A 541 -22.27 34.42 8.86
CA ASN A 541 -21.52 35.62 8.41
C ASN A 541 -21.21 35.58 6.91
N ALA A 542 -22.26 35.47 6.08
CA ALA A 542 -22.12 35.22 4.65
C ALA A 542 -21.40 36.33 3.87
N ASP A 543 -21.42 37.59 4.34
CA ASP A 543 -20.71 38.68 3.68
C ASP A 543 -19.20 38.56 3.83
N GLU A 544 -18.76 38.36 5.06
CA GLU A 544 -17.33 38.16 5.39
C GLU A 544 -16.78 36.86 4.77
N ALA A 545 -17.57 35.80 4.80
CA ALA A 545 -17.23 34.53 4.13
C ALA A 545 -16.97 34.74 2.64
N LEU A 546 -17.81 35.51 1.94
CA LEU A 546 -17.65 35.78 0.54
C LEU A 546 -16.36 36.56 0.21
N GLU A 547 -15.95 37.50 1.08
CA GLU A 547 -14.69 38.20 0.94
C GLU A 547 -13.50 37.23 1.01
N HIS A 548 -13.52 36.35 2.01
CA HIS A 548 -12.49 35.33 2.16
C HIS A 548 -12.46 34.32 1.00
N PHE A 549 -13.59 33.86 0.51
CA PHE A 549 -13.62 32.98 -0.67
C PHE A 549 -13.10 33.69 -1.93
N ARG A 550 -13.38 34.95 -2.13
CA ARG A 550 -12.85 35.74 -3.24
C ARG A 550 -11.34 35.93 -3.15
N GLU A 551 -10.83 36.13 -1.94
CA GLU A 551 -9.38 36.19 -1.73
C GLU A 551 -8.72 34.84 -1.97
N ALA A 552 -9.30 33.73 -1.55
CA ALA A 552 -8.85 32.39 -1.90
C ALA A 552 -8.77 32.21 -3.42
N LEU A 553 -9.78 32.62 -4.17
CA LEU A 553 -9.78 32.54 -5.64
C LEU A 553 -8.78 33.51 -6.31
N ARG A 554 -8.53 34.68 -5.70
CA ARG A 554 -7.50 35.59 -6.18
C ARG A 554 -6.10 34.98 -6.08
N LEU A 555 -5.85 34.26 -5.00
CA LEU A 555 -4.58 33.58 -4.73
C LEU A 555 -4.45 32.28 -5.49
N GLU A 556 -5.52 31.51 -5.58
CA GLU A 556 -5.60 30.19 -6.20
C GLU A 556 -6.82 30.11 -7.14
N PRO A 557 -6.72 30.63 -8.39
CA PRO A 557 -7.86 30.64 -9.33
C PRO A 557 -8.36 29.24 -9.73
N SER A 558 -7.60 28.19 -9.44
CA SER A 558 -7.99 26.80 -9.66
C SER A 558 -8.56 26.11 -8.42
N ASN A 559 -8.88 26.84 -7.37
CA ASN A 559 -9.46 26.28 -6.15
C ASN A 559 -10.95 25.94 -6.38
N THR A 560 -11.20 24.67 -6.66
CA THR A 560 -12.54 24.13 -6.98
C THR A 560 -13.54 24.39 -5.85
N GLU A 561 -13.12 24.18 -4.60
CA GLU A 561 -13.99 24.37 -3.41
C GLU A 561 -14.36 25.84 -3.23
N ALA A 562 -13.43 26.76 -3.40
CA ALA A 562 -13.71 28.19 -3.29
C ALA A 562 -14.71 28.66 -4.36
N HIS A 563 -14.62 28.19 -5.62
CA HIS A 563 -15.62 28.44 -6.64
C HIS A 563 -17.00 27.94 -6.22
N TYR A 564 -17.10 26.72 -5.70
CA TYR A 564 -18.36 26.18 -5.22
C TYR A 564 -18.93 27.01 -4.04
N ASN A 565 -18.09 27.42 -3.10
CA ASN A 565 -18.48 28.19 -1.92
C ASN A 565 -18.99 29.58 -2.33
N VAL A 566 -18.30 30.28 -3.23
CA VAL A 566 -18.80 31.54 -3.82
C VAL A 566 -20.14 31.32 -4.51
N GLY A 567 -20.25 30.27 -5.33
CA GLY A 567 -21.51 29.91 -6.01
C GLY A 567 -22.65 29.66 -5.01
N SER A 568 -22.38 28.98 -3.90
CA SER A 568 -23.35 28.71 -2.85
C SER A 568 -23.84 29.96 -2.13
N VAL A 569 -22.94 30.90 -1.81
CA VAL A 569 -23.30 32.19 -1.23
C VAL A 569 -24.10 33.03 -2.23
N LEU A 570 -23.70 33.12 -3.49
CA LEU A 570 -24.43 33.85 -4.53
C LEU A 570 -25.84 33.28 -4.73
N ARG A 571 -25.98 31.95 -4.74
CA ARG A 571 -27.26 31.27 -4.80
C ARG A 571 -28.17 31.65 -3.63
N SER A 572 -27.66 31.65 -2.40
CA SER A 572 -28.43 32.03 -1.22
C SER A 572 -28.90 33.48 -1.26
N ARG A 573 -28.19 34.36 -1.97
CA ARG A 573 -28.55 35.76 -2.21
C ARG A 573 -29.50 35.96 -3.39
N GLY A 574 -29.82 34.88 -4.14
CA GLY A 574 -30.70 34.94 -5.30
C GLY A 574 -29.99 35.32 -6.60
N ASP A 575 -28.67 35.55 -6.60
CA ASP A 575 -27.91 35.79 -7.83
C ASP A 575 -27.59 34.43 -8.49
N LEU A 576 -28.64 33.85 -9.09
CA LEU A 576 -28.57 32.51 -9.66
C LEU A 576 -27.69 32.44 -10.90
N SER A 577 -27.58 33.54 -11.66
CA SER A 577 -26.74 33.58 -12.86
C SER A 577 -25.25 33.54 -12.51
N ALA A 578 -24.84 34.39 -11.58
CA ALA A 578 -23.47 34.38 -11.10
C ALA A 578 -23.13 33.05 -10.38
N ALA A 579 -24.05 32.48 -9.59
CA ALA A 579 -23.90 31.19 -8.97
C ALA A 579 -23.64 30.06 -9.97
N ALA A 580 -24.44 30.01 -11.05
CA ALA A 580 -24.22 29.02 -12.13
C ALA A 580 -22.88 29.18 -12.82
N GLY A 581 -22.40 30.41 -12.99
CA GLY A 581 -21.04 30.70 -13.49
C GLY A 581 -19.96 30.10 -12.62
N GLN A 582 -20.07 30.26 -11.29
CA GLN A 582 -19.10 29.74 -10.34
C GLN A 582 -19.16 28.21 -10.24
N PHE A 583 -20.34 27.60 -10.22
CA PHE A 583 -20.48 26.14 -10.27
C PHE A 583 -19.91 25.54 -11.57
N ARG A 584 -20.06 26.22 -12.71
CA ARG A 584 -19.42 25.76 -13.97
C ARG A 584 -17.91 25.77 -13.88
N GLN A 585 -17.30 26.79 -13.25
CA GLN A 585 -15.86 26.81 -13.03
C GLN A 585 -15.42 25.62 -12.14
N ALA A 586 -16.13 25.38 -11.05
CA ALA A 586 -15.86 24.23 -10.18
C ALA A 586 -15.94 22.89 -10.96
N VAL A 587 -16.99 22.69 -11.78
CA VAL A 587 -17.16 21.47 -12.60
C VAL A 587 -16.11 21.36 -13.71
N GLN A 588 -15.62 22.47 -14.26
CA GLN A 588 -14.52 22.44 -15.24
C GLN A 588 -13.19 22.04 -14.60
N LEU A 589 -12.94 22.49 -13.39
CA LEU A 589 -11.73 22.17 -12.64
C LEU A 589 -11.75 20.71 -12.10
N ASP A 590 -12.89 20.27 -11.57
CA ASP A 590 -13.10 18.90 -11.13
C ASP A 590 -14.47 18.37 -11.59
N PRO A 591 -14.52 17.70 -12.76
CA PRO A 591 -15.76 17.11 -13.25
C PRO A 591 -16.33 15.99 -12.36
N ALA A 592 -15.53 15.40 -11.48
CA ALA A 592 -15.96 14.33 -10.59
C ALA A 592 -16.52 14.84 -9.25
N TRP A 593 -16.43 16.13 -8.98
CA TRP A 593 -16.89 16.69 -7.71
C TRP A 593 -18.40 16.87 -7.65
N ILE A 594 -19.07 15.84 -7.10
CA ILE A 594 -20.53 15.71 -7.08
C ILE A 594 -21.26 16.96 -6.55
N PRO A 595 -20.84 17.66 -5.46
CA PRO A 595 -21.54 18.83 -4.98
C PRO A 595 -21.70 19.95 -6.01
N ALA A 596 -20.66 20.22 -6.79
CA ALA A 596 -20.70 21.25 -7.84
C ALA A 596 -21.57 20.82 -9.03
N VAL A 597 -21.40 19.56 -9.47
CA VAL A 597 -22.17 18.95 -10.58
C VAL A 597 -23.66 18.94 -10.24
N ALA A 598 -24.03 18.50 -9.03
CA ALA A 598 -25.41 18.46 -8.55
C ALA A 598 -26.04 19.85 -8.42
N SER A 599 -25.29 20.82 -7.85
CA SER A 599 -25.76 22.19 -7.70
C SER A 599 -25.99 22.89 -9.04
N LEU A 600 -25.11 22.68 -10.01
CA LEU A 600 -25.27 23.20 -11.37
C LEU A 600 -26.46 22.54 -12.06
N ALA A 601 -26.59 21.23 -12.02
CA ALA A 601 -27.71 20.49 -12.60
C ALA A 601 -29.08 21.01 -12.06
N TRP A 602 -29.14 21.17 -10.74
CA TRP A 602 -30.34 21.68 -10.09
C TRP A 602 -30.70 23.08 -10.60
N LEU A 603 -29.77 24.03 -10.62
CA LEU A 603 -30.01 25.39 -11.11
C LEU A 603 -30.50 25.40 -12.56
N LEU A 604 -29.84 24.64 -13.43
CA LEU A 604 -30.21 24.55 -14.83
C LEU A 604 -31.58 23.91 -15.07
N ALA A 605 -32.07 23.07 -14.15
CA ALA A 605 -33.38 22.43 -14.21
C ALA A 605 -34.50 23.32 -13.64
N THR A 606 -34.25 24.04 -12.54
CA THR A 606 -35.32 24.58 -11.69
C THR A 606 -35.33 26.10 -11.53
N ALA A 607 -34.32 26.81 -12.04
CA ALA A 607 -34.22 28.27 -11.89
C ALA A 607 -35.49 28.99 -12.32
N PRO A 608 -36.00 30.00 -11.57
CA PRO A 608 -37.14 30.82 -11.97
C PRO A 608 -36.89 31.55 -13.30
N ASP A 609 -35.66 32.05 -13.51
CA ASP A 609 -35.27 32.68 -14.76
C ASP A 609 -35.17 31.63 -15.89
N ALA A 610 -36.01 31.82 -16.91
CA ALA A 610 -36.02 30.94 -18.08
C ALA A 610 -34.74 30.99 -18.90
N ALA A 611 -34.01 32.11 -18.89
CA ALA A 611 -32.74 32.23 -19.60
C ALA A 611 -31.61 31.40 -18.99
N LEU A 612 -31.71 31.09 -17.69
CA LEU A 612 -30.75 30.26 -16.98
C LEU A 612 -31.04 28.76 -17.15
N ARG A 613 -32.31 28.39 -17.42
CA ARG A 613 -32.69 26.99 -17.57
C ARG A 613 -32.15 26.38 -18.85
N ASN A 614 -31.52 25.20 -18.73
CA ASN A 614 -31.07 24.36 -19.83
C ASN A 614 -31.30 22.89 -19.51
N ALA A 615 -32.45 22.38 -19.93
CA ALA A 615 -32.89 21.03 -19.61
C ALA A 615 -31.90 19.92 -20.08
N ASN A 616 -31.30 20.09 -21.27
CA ASN A 616 -30.36 19.10 -21.80
C ASN A 616 -29.04 19.07 -21.02
N GLU A 617 -28.53 20.24 -20.66
CA GLU A 617 -27.32 20.34 -19.84
C GLU A 617 -27.60 19.85 -18.40
N ALA A 618 -28.81 20.19 -17.86
CA ALA A 618 -29.25 19.70 -16.57
C ALA A 618 -29.31 18.16 -16.50
N ILE A 619 -29.88 17.51 -17.53
CA ILE A 619 -29.91 16.04 -17.60
C ILE A 619 -28.50 15.47 -17.60
N ARG A 620 -27.61 15.99 -18.44
CA ARG A 620 -26.25 15.51 -18.54
C ARG A 620 -25.52 15.52 -17.19
N PHE A 621 -25.57 16.65 -16.47
CA PHE A 621 -24.92 16.76 -15.16
C PHE A 621 -25.65 15.97 -14.08
N ALA A 622 -26.97 15.87 -14.12
CA ALA A 622 -27.74 15.08 -13.17
C ALA A 622 -27.50 13.56 -13.35
N GLU A 623 -27.41 13.08 -14.60
CA GLU A 623 -27.02 11.69 -14.90
C GLU A 623 -25.61 11.42 -14.38
N GLN A 624 -24.67 12.33 -14.64
CA GLN A 624 -23.31 12.23 -14.14
C GLN A 624 -23.27 12.13 -12.59
N ALA A 625 -24.01 12.98 -11.87
CA ALA A 625 -24.08 12.92 -10.41
C ALA A 625 -24.71 11.61 -9.91
N ALA A 626 -25.78 11.14 -10.57
CA ALA A 626 -26.44 9.89 -10.22
C ALA A 626 -25.53 8.67 -10.47
N ASP A 627 -24.79 8.66 -11.58
CA ASP A 627 -23.91 7.55 -11.92
C ASP A 627 -22.67 7.49 -11.00
N PHE A 628 -22.09 8.64 -10.60
CA PHE A 628 -21.01 8.69 -9.60
C PHE A 628 -21.43 8.15 -8.24
N THR A 629 -22.72 8.29 -7.87
CA THR A 629 -23.26 7.72 -6.63
C THR A 629 -23.76 6.28 -6.79
N GLY A 630 -23.50 5.65 -7.94
CA GLY A 630 -24.03 4.32 -8.26
C GLY A 630 -25.56 4.29 -8.23
N ARG A 631 -26.22 5.43 -8.41
CA ARG A 631 -27.68 5.62 -8.27
C ARG A 631 -28.23 5.21 -6.90
N GLN A 632 -27.39 5.31 -5.86
CA GLN A 632 -27.74 4.99 -4.46
C GLN A 632 -27.92 6.25 -3.58
N ASP A 633 -27.92 7.45 -4.18
CA ASP A 633 -28.17 8.72 -3.49
C ASP A 633 -29.54 9.28 -3.90
N ALA A 634 -30.45 9.42 -2.93
CA ALA A 634 -31.79 9.92 -3.17
C ALA A 634 -31.81 11.38 -3.64
N SER A 635 -30.85 12.20 -3.18
CA SER A 635 -30.73 13.60 -3.59
C SER A 635 -30.29 13.70 -5.06
N ALA A 636 -29.33 12.90 -5.47
CA ALA A 636 -28.87 12.86 -6.87
C ALA A 636 -29.99 12.39 -7.82
N LEU A 637 -30.76 11.38 -7.41
CA LEU A 637 -31.92 10.94 -8.19
C LEU A 637 -33.06 11.96 -8.22
N ASP A 638 -33.28 12.75 -7.16
CA ASP A 638 -34.26 13.81 -7.16
C ASP A 638 -33.88 14.96 -8.12
N ILE A 639 -32.58 15.31 -8.14
CA ILE A 639 -32.03 16.27 -9.12
C ILE A 639 -32.24 15.77 -10.55
N LEU A 640 -31.97 14.48 -10.79
CA LEU A 640 -32.19 13.86 -12.08
C LEU A 640 -33.68 13.86 -12.50
N ALA A 641 -34.57 13.59 -11.55
CA ALA A 641 -36.02 13.68 -11.79
C ALA A 641 -36.45 15.11 -12.16
N ALA A 642 -35.90 16.13 -11.48
CA ALA A 642 -36.17 17.52 -11.80
C ALA A 642 -35.65 17.90 -13.19
N ALA A 643 -34.47 17.39 -13.58
CA ALA A 643 -33.89 17.61 -14.91
C ALA A 643 -34.74 16.97 -16.04
N TYR A 644 -35.23 15.73 -15.82
CA TYR A 644 -36.16 15.10 -16.78
C TYR A 644 -37.48 15.85 -16.88
N ALA A 645 -38.03 16.34 -15.77
CA ALA A 645 -39.26 17.14 -15.80
C ALA A 645 -39.07 18.47 -16.53
N ALA A 646 -37.93 19.14 -16.36
CA ALA A 646 -37.58 20.35 -17.07
C ALA A 646 -37.48 20.13 -18.60
N ALA A 647 -37.13 18.91 -19.01
CA ALA A 647 -37.11 18.49 -20.43
C ALA A 647 -38.46 17.98 -20.95
N GLY A 648 -39.52 18.01 -20.14
CA GLY A 648 -40.84 17.49 -20.52
C GLY A 648 -40.93 15.94 -20.46
N GLN A 649 -39.92 15.26 -19.94
CA GLN A 649 -39.85 13.79 -19.85
C GLN A 649 -40.53 13.34 -18.53
N PHE A 650 -41.81 13.62 -18.36
CA PHE A 650 -42.52 13.48 -17.10
C PHE A 650 -42.60 12.01 -16.60
N ASP A 651 -42.75 11.04 -17.48
CA ASP A 651 -42.79 9.63 -17.08
C ASP A 651 -41.44 9.19 -16.46
N ARG A 652 -40.31 9.63 -17.06
CA ARG A 652 -38.98 9.37 -16.49
C ARG A 652 -38.83 10.10 -15.17
N ALA A 653 -39.29 11.35 -15.05
CA ALA A 653 -39.22 12.12 -13.82
C ALA A 653 -39.98 11.43 -12.67
N VAL A 654 -41.20 10.90 -12.93
CA VAL A 654 -41.99 10.17 -11.95
C VAL A 654 -41.28 8.87 -11.55
N ALA A 655 -40.79 8.09 -12.53
CA ALA A 655 -40.10 6.84 -12.26
C ALA A 655 -38.81 7.08 -11.42
N THR A 656 -38.02 8.09 -11.77
CA THR A 656 -36.78 8.44 -11.05
C THR A 656 -37.08 8.94 -9.62
N SER A 657 -38.14 9.77 -9.45
CA SER A 657 -38.58 10.17 -8.11
C SER A 657 -39.02 8.98 -7.26
N GLN A 658 -39.68 7.98 -7.88
CA GLN A 658 -40.08 6.76 -7.17
C GLN A 658 -38.84 5.96 -6.74
N ALA A 659 -37.81 5.87 -7.61
CA ALA A 659 -36.55 5.23 -7.25
C ALA A 659 -35.84 5.95 -6.09
N ALA A 660 -35.83 7.29 -6.11
CA ALA A 660 -35.29 8.09 -5.01
C ALA A 660 -36.00 7.82 -3.67
N LEU A 661 -37.32 7.72 -3.68
CA LEU A 661 -38.13 7.36 -2.49
C LEU A 661 -37.87 5.93 -2.03
N GLY A 662 -37.56 5.01 -2.96
CA GLY A 662 -37.22 3.61 -2.66
C GLY A 662 -35.91 3.45 -1.87
N LEU A 663 -35.03 4.46 -1.89
CA LEU A 663 -33.80 4.51 -1.10
C LEU A 663 -34.02 4.93 0.37
N ASN A 664 -35.28 5.15 0.79
CA ASN A 664 -35.65 5.55 2.14
C ASN A 664 -34.91 6.82 2.63
N PRO A 665 -34.96 7.95 1.90
CA PRO A 665 -34.38 9.19 2.36
C PRO A 665 -35.05 9.69 3.66
N ASP A 666 -34.39 10.64 4.33
CA ASP A 666 -34.98 11.27 5.52
C ASP A 666 -36.39 11.87 5.24
N ALA A 667 -37.13 12.15 6.32
CA ALA A 667 -38.51 12.56 6.20
C ALA A 667 -38.69 13.90 5.43
N ALA A 668 -37.73 14.82 5.55
CA ALA A 668 -37.79 16.13 4.90
C ALA A 668 -37.56 16.01 3.39
N LEU A 669 -36.53 15.29 2.98
CA LEU A 669 -36.22 15.01 1.58
C LEU A 669 -37.35 14.17 0.94
N ALA A 670 -37.83 13.13 1.63
CA ALA A 670 -38.95 12.31 1.14
C ALA A 670 -40.21 13.16 0.87
N ALA A 671 -40.54 14.09 1.77
CA ALA A 671 -41.69 14.99 1.61
C ALA A 671 -41.47 15.96 0.42
N ALA A 672 -40.26 16.46 0.24
CA ALA A 672 -39.91 17.32 -0.87
C ALA A 672 -39.99 16.59 -2.24
N ILE A 673 -39.45 15.35 -2.32
CA ILE A 673 -39.54 14.51 -3.51
C ILE A 673 -41.00 14.22 -3.86
N ARG A 674 -41.84 13.82 -2.88
CA ARG A 674 -43.26 13.56 -3.13
C ARG A 674 -44.00 14.79 -3.67
N ARG A 675 -43.75 15.98 -3.12
CA ARG A 675 -44.35 17.24 -3.63
C ARG A 675 -43.97 17.49 -5.10
N ARG A 676 -42.72 17.29 -5.45
CA ARG A 676 -42.25 17.45 -6.83
C ARG A 676 -42.83 16.37 -7.75
N GLN A 677 -42.87 15.12 -7.29
CA GLN A 677 -43.45 14.00 -8.05
C GLN A 677 -44.92 14.27 -8.42
N GLU A 678 -45.72 14.88 -7.51
CA GLU A 678 -47.11 15.23 -7.82
C GLU A 678 -47.22 16.30 -8.93
N LEU A 679 -46.26 17.25 -9.02
CA LEU A 679 -46.18 18.15 -10.16
C LEU A 679 -45.86 17.39 -11.46
N TYR A 680 -44.90 16.44 -11.41
CA TYR A 680 -44.51 15.65 -12.57
C TYR A 680 -45.65 14.77 -13.08
N LYS A 681 -46.47 14.19 -12.22
CA LYS A 681 -47.71 13.49 -12.60
C LYS A 681 -48.75 14.41 -13.27
N GLN A 682 -48.73 15.70 -12.97
CA GLN A 682 -49.53 16.69 -13.61
C GLN A 682 -48.90 17.31 -14.87
N HIS A 683 -47.79 16.73 -15.35
CA HIS A 683 -46.98 17.22 -16.48
C HIS A 683 -46.50 18.67 -16.27
N LYS A 684 -46.09 19.00 -15.03
CA LYS A 684 -45.52 20.29 -14.64
C LYS A 684 -44.12 20.13 -14.12
N ALA A 685 -43.17 20.86 -14.67
CA ALA A 685 -41.82 20.94 -14.11
C ALA A 685 -41.85 21.76 -12.81
N TYR A 686 -41.00 21.36 -11.86
CA TYR A 686 -40.75 22.16 -10.67
C TYR A 686 -39.91 23.40 -11.05
N ILE A 687 -40.42 24.57 -10.73
CA ILE A 687 -39.71 25.85 -10.84
C ILE A 687 -39.83 26.53 -9.48
N GLY A 688 -38.71 26.84 -8.88
CA GLY A 688 -38.74 27.47 -7.59
C GLY A 688 -37.38 27.67 -6.96
N PRO A 689 -37.35 28.43 -5.84
CA PRO A 689 -36.12 28.55 -5.06
C PRO A 689 -35.69 27.16 -4.56
N LEU A 690 -34.42 26.99 -4.45
CA LEU A 690 -33.83 25.81 -3.80
C LEU A 690 -34.39 25.68 -2.40
N VAL A 691 -34.95 24.51 -2.08
CA VAL A 691 -35.04 24.10 -0.67
C VAL A 691 -33.59 23.99 -0.22
N PRO A 692 -33.15 24.62 0.89
CA PRO A 692 -31.81 24.42 1.40
C PRO A 692 -31.56 22.92 1.52
N ASN A 693 -30.42 22.43 1.05
CA ASN A 693 -29.95 21.13 1.47
C ASN A 693 -29.88 21.16 3.01
N PRO A 694 -30.42 20.15 3.70
CA PRO A 694 -30.27 20.05 5.12
C PRO A 694 -28.83 19.96 5.56
#